data_dcd1d02981685591de5e8264d80ecc45
#
_entry.id   dcd1d02981685591de5e8264d80ecc45
#
_cell.length_a   1.000
_cell.length_b   1.000
_cell.length_c   1.000
_cell.angle_alpha   90.00
_cell.angle_beta   90.00
_cell.angle_gamma   90.00
#
_symmetry.space_group_name_H-M   'P 1'
#
loop_
_entity.id
_entity.type
_entity.pdbx_description
1 polymer ?
#
loop_
_entity_poly.entity_id
_entity_poly.type
_entity_poly.pdbx_seq_one_letter_code
_entity_poly.pdbx_strand_id
1 'polypeptide(L)'
;MKLDLTCAPKSICRLAVPVMAALTLLPGGAPAQDAAPLPFVSPIFGDKMVLQRGKPNAIWGWSQPGDQVRVEVGEGSAIATAGADGRWQARFQPPPAGGPYTIKITGKQTVELREVLVGDVWICAGQSNMGFGLGQARNGAEEVKAADHPLLRFYNVGQRSSYSPVDVPRGSWKIVSPTTVGGFGGISATAYFFARKLQESVHVPIGLVQVAVGGVPAETFASAAALRPLKDFDTGIAELERRRHMGGPQYGNYIMHWYDEFDVGSKNGSWADPALDDSSWTKLQIPGKFTELGVGDVPNLTWIRREFTLPDPLPPGMARVYLGSIEKMDTTYINGQQVGASSWVENPRVYFARPGVLKSGRNIITLRVFKLKPDGGFLGKPDELRLTLGDGTVIPLSGEWRGKVAVDARPPHPLPPGFENLPTMPGVLRMGMLSPIAPLSLTGAIWYQGESNTERAHQYRRLLPAMIADWRQLFGQGDFPFYIVGMPAFKHRSEVPVEDSWAEMREAQSFIAKAVPHSCLAVTIDTGDPDNIHPVDKKEGGERLGFCALSEHFGRKVPYSGPDLEKVERLPGAVKLHFGHADGGLVVKGEKLAEFSVAGDDRKWYWAEARLEGNTVIVSSPSVPNPKEVRYAWQANPAATLFNGAGLPASPFRTDNWPAITEGRTSQ
;
A
#
# COMPACT_ATOMS: atom_id res chain seq x y z
N MET A 1 -16.43 3.90 74.46
CA MET A 1 -17.32 3.39 75.50
C MET A 1 -17.91 2.10 74.93
N LYS A 2 -17.26 1.02 75.16
CA LYS A 2 -17.55 -0.07 76.13
C LYS A 2 -18.96 -0.62 75.93
N LEU A 3 -18.93 -1.81 75.46
CA LEU A 3 -19.21 -3.13 76.07
C LEU A 3 -20.61 -3.63 75.65
N ASP A 4 -20.99 -4.83 75.51
CA ASP A 4 -20.32 -6.16 75.55
C ASP A 4 -21.40 -7.20 75.17
N LEU A 5 -20.98 -8.31 74.58
CA LEU A 5 -21.33 -9.71 74.85
C LEU A 5 -22.76 -10.09 75.29
N THR A 6 -23.45 -11.04 74.69
CA THR A 6 -23.26 -12.48 74.89
C THR A 6 -24.42 -13.31 74.27
N CYS A 7 -24.07 -14.42 73.79
CA CYS A 7 -24.51 -15.80 74.00
C CYS A 7 -25.69 -16.38 73.21
N ALA A 8 -25.34 -17.46 72.48
CA ALA A 8 -26.17 -18.51 71.89
C ALA A 8 -26.89 -19.41 73.00
N PRO A 9 -27.58 -20.53 72.72
CA PRO A 9 -27.80 -21.29 71.45
C PRO A 9 -29.19 -22.02 71.34
N LYS A 10 -29.31 -22.93 70.31
CA LYS A 10 -30.26 -24.07 70.09
C LYS A 10 -31.49 -23.74 69.24
N SER A 11 -31.95 -24.49 68.26
CA SER A 11 -31.80 -25.90 67.89
C SER A 11 -32.37 -26.12 66.48
N ILE A 12 -31.73 -26.91 65.70
CA ILE A 12 -32.14 -27.88 64.69
C ILE A 12 -33.61 -27.91 64.25
N CYS A 13 -33.89 -27.67 62.98
CA CYS A 13 -34.90 -28.43 62.25
C CYS A 13 -34.44 -28.52 60.76
N ARG A 14 -34.09 -29.74 60.27
CA ARG A 14 -33.75 -30.04 58.87
C ARG A 14 -35.06 -30.10 58.09
N LEU A 15 -35.16 -29.27 57.04
CA LEU A 15 -36.07 -29.49 55.93
C LEU A 15 -35.24 -29.54 54.65
N ALA A 16 -35.22 -30.70 54.06
CA ALA A 16 -34.60 -30.94 52.76
C ALA A 16 -35.47 -30.31 51.67
N VAL A 17 -34.89 -29.38 50.92
CA VAL A 17 -35.46 -28.87 49.66
C VAL A 17 -34.61 -29.37 48.51
N PRO A 18 -35.18 -29.99 47.48
CA PRO A 18 -34.40 -30.49 46.35
C PRO A 18 -33.78 -29.33 45.55
N VAL A 19 -32.48 -29.34 45.37
CA VAL A 19 -31.77 -28.45 44.44
C VAL A 19 -32.13 -28.89 43.04
N MET A 20 -33.04 -28.17 42.41
CA MET A 20 -33.18 -28.21 40.96
C MET A 20 -31.96 -27.55 40.36
N ALA A 21 -31.05 -28.35 39.76
CA ALA A 21 -29.96 -27.87 38.92
C ALA A 21 -30.56 -27.20 37.68
N ALA A 22 -30.61 -25.89 37.66
CA ALA A 22 -30.83 -25.14 36.44
C ALA A 22 -29.60 -25.31 35.57
N LEU A 23 -29.69 -26.20 34.55
CA LEU A 23 -28.75 -26.20 33.44
C LEU A 23 -28.95 -24.86 32.69
N THR A 24 -28.09 -23.89 32.95
CA THR A 24 -27.92 -22.73 32.08
C THR A 24 -27.28 -23.27 30.79
N LEU A 25 -28.10 -23.43 29.74
CA LEU A 25 -27.66 -23.54 28.39
C LEU A 25 -26.91 -22.25 28.04
N LEU A 26 -25.60 -22.28 28.13
CA LEU A 26 -24.76 -21.30 27.46
C LEU A 26 -25.12 -21.36 25.95
N PRO A 27 -25.38 -20.21 25.30
CA PRO A 27 -25.53 -20.21 23.88
C PRO A 27 -24.25 -20.80 23.26
N GLY A 28 -24.38 -21.92 22.56
CA GLY A 28 -23.29 -22.55 21.84
C GLY A 28 -22.74 -21.52 20.87
N GLY A 29 -21.53 -21.05 21.13
CA GLY A 29 -20.77 -20.29 20.18
C GLY A 29 -20.72 -21.09 18.88
N ALA A 30 -21.05 -20.47 17.77
CA ALA A 30 -20.83 -21.06 16.47
C ALA A 30 -19.40 -21.59 16.44
N PRO A 31 -19.14 -22.82 15.93
CA PRO A 31 -17.79 -23.33 15.87
C PRO A 31 -16.94 -22.32 15.10
N ALA A 32 -15.88 -21.84 15.70
CA ALA A 32 -14.86 -21.08 14.99
C ALA A 32 -14.53 -21.94 13.75
N GLN A 33 -14.72 -21.38 12.56
CA GLN A 33 -14.24 -22.02 11.33
C GLN A 33 -12.80 -22.40 11.59
N ASP A 34 -12.47 -23.69 11.60
CA ASP A 34 -11.13 -24.18 11.82
C ASP A 34 -10.21 -23.42 10.86
N ALA A 35 -9.35 -22.58 11.42
CA ALA A 35 -8.36 -21.88 10.64
C ALA A 35 -7.55 -22.93 9.89
N ALA A 36 -7.42 -22.79 8.57
CA ALA A 36 -6.63 -23.74 7.79
C ALA A 36 -5.25 -23.93 8.46
N PRO A 37 -4.76 -25.17 8.59
CA PRO A 37 -3.52 -25.44 9.28
C PRO A 37 -2.38 -24.60 8.68
N LEU A 38 -1.55 -24.04 9.54
CA LEU A 38 -0.40 -23.26 9.12
C LEU A 38 0.56 -24.13 8.30
N PRO A 39 1.18 -23.60 7.24
CA PRO A 39 1.98 -24.40 6.30
C PRO A 39 3.29 -24.86 6.93
N PHE A 40 3.72 -26.10 6.63
CA PHE A 40 4.98 -26.65 7.13
C PHE A 40 6.18 -25.75 6.79
N VAL A 41 6.19 -25.14 5.61
CA VAL A 41 7.16 -24.10 5.19
C VAL A 41 6.39 -22.84 4.82
N SER A 42 6.84 -21.68 5.31
CA SER A 42 6.20 -20.39 4.96
C SER A 42 6.24 -20.14 3.45
N PRO A 43 5.14 -19.69 2.82
CA PRO A 43 5.07 -19.45 1.37
C PRO A 43 6.01 -18.37 0.82
N ILE A 44 6.69 -17.59 1.67
CA ILE A 44 7.78 -16.72 1.20
C ILE A 44 8.96 -17.55 0.64
N PHE A 45 9.08 -18.81 1.06
CA PHE A 45 10.04 -19.77 0.55
C PHE A 45 9.35 -20.66 -0.48
N GLY A 46 9.96 -20.79 -1.65
CA GLY A 46 9.41 -21.58 -2.74
C GLY A 46 10.43 -21.79 -3.83
N ASP A 47 10.04 -22.54 -4.84
CA ASP A 47 10.83 -22.69 -6.06
C ASP A 47 11.17 -21.33 -6.65
N LYS A 48 12.34 -21.23 -7.27
CA LYS A 48 12.82 -20.02 -7.97
C LYS A 48 13.14 -18.83 -7.06
N MET A 49 13.10 -18.99 -5.74
CA MET A 49 13.43 -17.91 -4.82
C MET A 49 14.91 -17.51 -4.89
N VAL A 50 15.22 -16.36 -4.31
CA VAL A 50 16.59 -15.90 -4.06
C VAL A 50 16.84 -15.85 -2.57
N LEU A 51 17.90 -16.50 -2.11
CA LEU A 51 18.45 -16.35 -0.76
C LEU A 51 19.44 -15.19 -0.73
N GLN A 52 19.48 -14.47 0.38
CA GLN A 52 20.45 -13.39 0.57
C GLN A 52 21.87 -13.95 0.73
N ARG A 53 22.82 -13.47 -0.09
CA ARG A 53 24.24 -13.80 0.05
C ARG A 53 24.90 -13.09 1.22
N GLY A 54 26.03 -13.62 1.69
CA GLY A 54 26.97 -12.94 2.59
C GLY A 54 26.52 -12.79 4.05
N LYS A 55 25.36 -13.32 4.41
CA LYS A 55 24.84 -13.34 5.79
C LYS A 55 23.95 -14.54 6.05
N PRO A 56 23.75 -14.93 7.32
CA PRO A 56 22.86 -16.04 7.66
C PRO A 56 21.44 -15.80 7.14
N ASN A 57 20.82 -16.83 6.54
CA ASN A 57 19.42 -16.81 6.15
C ASN A 57 18.57 -17.56 7.17
N ALA A 58 17.34 -17.08 7.40
CA ALA A 58 16.33 -17.79 8.16
C ALA A 58 15.32 -18.43 7.18
N ILE A 59 14.98 -19.70 7.43
CA ILE A 59 13.82 -20.38 6.85
C ILE A 59 12.92 -20.80 8.01
N TRP A 60 11.61 -20.66 7.87
CA TRP A 60 10.63 -20.96 8.92
C TRP A 60 9.34 -21.53 8.36
N GLY A 61 8.57 -22.09 9.26
CA GLY A 61 7.24 -22.62 9.01
C GLY A 61 6.63 -23.15 10.30
N TRP A 62 5.68 -24.07 10.19
CA TRP A 62 4.94 -24.58 11.35
C TRP A 62 4.87 -26.10 11.32
N SER A 63 4.97 -26.71 12.49
CA SER A 63 4.84 -28.14 12.74
C SER A 63 4.26 -28.36 14.14
N GLN A 64 4.14 -29.60 14.57
CA GLN A 64 3.71 -29.87 15.95
C GLN A 64 4.80 -29.42 16.95
N PRO A 65 4.41 -28.87 18.11
CA PRO A 65 5.37 -28.51 19.15
C PRO A 65 6.32 -29.64 19.47
N GLY A 66 7.62 -29.33 19.50
CA GLY A 66 8.68 -30.32 19.77
C GLY A 66 9.20 -31.03 18.52
N ASP A 67 8.58 -30.91 17.37
CA ASP A 67 9.08 -31.51 16.12
C ASP A 67 10.43 -30.91 15.72
N GLN A 68 11.35 -31.78 15.31
CA GLN A 68 12.62 -31.35 14.72
C GLN A 68 12.49 -31.23 13.21
N VAL A 69 12.99 -30.11 12.69
CA VAL A 69 13.03 -29.82 11.26
C VAL A 69 14.47 -29.56 10.84
N ARG A 70 14.94 -30.31 9.85
CA ARG A 70 16.27 -30.19 9.24
C ARG A 70 16.12 -29.42 7.91
N VAL A 71 16.95 -28.43 7.72
CA VAL A 71 17.09 -27.67 6.45
C VAL A 71 18.47 -27.97 5.89
N GLU A 72 18.55 -28.40 4.64
CA GLU A 72 19.79 -28.70 3.91
C GLU A 72 19.86 -27.90 2.63
N VAL A 73 21.00 -27.24 2.37
CA VAL A 73 21.27 -26.49 1.14
C VAL A 73 22.76 -26.55 0.80
N GLY A 74 23.09 -27.02 -0.42
CA GLY A 74 24.47 -27.30 -0.78
C GLY A 74 25.11 -28.28 0.26
N GLU A 75 26.25 -27.89 0.80
CA GLU A 75 26.93 -28.67 1.87
C GLU A 75 26.49 -28.26 3.29
N GLY A 76 25.66 -27.21 3.40
CA GLY A 76 25.22 -26.67 4.68
C GLY A 76 23.95 -27.34 5.20
N SER A 77 23.82 -27.45 6.51
CA SER A 77 22.59 -27.91 7.17
C SER A 77 22.33 -27.14 8.47
N ALA A 78 21.05 -27.03 8.84
CA ALA A 78 20.61 -26.49 10.11
C ALA A 78 19.44 -27.31 10.66
N ILE A 79 19.31 -27.39 11.98
CA ILE A 79 18.19 -28.04 12.66
C ILE A 79 17.47 -27.01 13.52
N ALA A 80 16.15 -27.05 13.50
CA ALA A 80 15.28 -26.26 14.35
C ALA A 80 14.26 -27.15 15.05
N THR A 81 13.84 -26.75 16.26
CA THR A 81 12.75 -27.42 16.98
C THR A 81 11.53 -26.47 16.97
N ALA A 82 10.35 -27.00 16.67
CA ALA A 82 9.12 -26.25 16.73
C ALA A 82 8.77 -25.86 18.17
N GLY A 83 8.51 -24.57 18.39
CA GLY A 83 8.13 -24.02 19.67
C GLY A 83 6.73 -24.45 20.13
N ALA A 84 6.29 -23.96 21.29
CA ALA A 84 4.96 -24.25 21.83
C ALA A 84 3.82 -23.75 20.93
N ASP A 85 4.08 -22.71 20.11
CA ASP A 85 3.19 -22.16 19.07
C ASP A 85 3.24 -22.92 17.73
N GLY A 86 4.03 -24.01 17.69
CA GLY A 86 4.27 -24.80 16.49
C GLY A 86 5.25 -24.15 15.50
N ARG A 87 5.71 -22.93 15.70
CA ARG A 87 6.64 -22.26 14.78
C ARG A 87 8.05 -22.83 14.93
N TRP A 88 8.66 -23.20 13.80
CA TRP A 88 10.07 -23.55 13.71
C TRP A 88 10.81 -22.51 12.85
N GLN A 89 12.09 -22.27 13.15
CA GLN A 89 12.96 -21.39 12.37
C GLN A 89 14.38 -21.92 12.39
N ALA A 90 14.90 -22.30 11.24
CA ALA A 90 16.28 -22.69 11.04
C ALA A 90 17.09 -21.51 10.49
N ARG A 91 18.32 -21.32 10.97
CA ARG A 91 19.27 -20.33 10.44
C ARG A 91 20.49 -21.05 9.91
N PHE A 92 20.93 -20.71 8.72
CA PHE A 92 22.07 -21.31 8.04
C PHE A 92 22.84 -20.29 7.20
N GLN A 93 24.11 -20.58 6.94
CA GLN A 93 24.89 -19.82 5.97
C GLN A 93 24.50 -20.27 4.55
N PRO A 94 24.22 -19.35 3.63
CA PRO A 94 23.92 -19.72 2.27
C PRO A 94 25.19 -20.23 1.56
N PRO A 95 25.05 -21.07 0.53
CA PRO A 95 26.16 -21.38 -0.36
C PRO A 95 26.64 -20.14 -1.13
N PRO A 96 27.72 -20.24 -1.92
CA PRO A 96 28.21 -19.12 -2.74
C PRO A 96 27.13 -18.50 -3.63
N ALA A 97 27.28 -17.21 -3.97
CA ALA A 97 26.37 -16.54 -4.90
C ALA A 97 26.30 -17.26 -6.25
N GLY A 98 25.10 -17.40 -6.80
CA GLY A 98 24.82 -18.14 -8.04
C GLY A 98 23.75 -19.19 -7.85
N GLY A 99 23.96 -20.38 -8.30
CA GLY A 99 23.00 -21.49 -8.31
C GLY A 99 22.77 -22.03 -9.73
N PRO A 100 21.72 -22.84 -9.97
CA PRO A 100 20.62 -23.12 -9.04
C PRO A 100 20.97 -24.15 -7.95
N TYR A 101 20.41 -23.96 -6.78
CA TYR A 101 20.47 -24.88 -5.63
C TYR A 101 19.11 -25.53 -5.39
N THR A 102 19.12 -26.67 -4.69
CA THR A 102 17.93 -27.27 -4.11
C THR A 102 18.04 -27.16 -2.59
N ILE A 103 16.94 -26.73 -1.94
CA ILE A 103 16.81 -26.77 -0.48
C ILE A 103 15.90 -27.92 -0.12
N LYS A 104 16.40 -28.83 0.74
CA LYS A 104 15.60 -29.92 1.29
C LYS A 104 15.25 -29.62 2.75
N ILE A 105 13.96 -29.67 3.06
CA ILE A 105 13.43 -29.41 4.39
C ILE A 105 12.72 -30.69 4.85
N THR A 106 13.23 -31.31 5.89
CA THR A 106 12.76 -32.61 6.39
C THR A 106 12.32 -32.50 7.84
N GLY A 107 11.12 -32.98 8.13
CA GLY A 107 10.50 -33.11 9.46
C GLY A 107 9.33 -34.08 9.36
N LYS A 108 8.15 -33.72 9.86
CA LYS A 108 6.91 -34.52 9.64
C LYS A 108 6.53 -34.60 8.15
N GLN A 109 6.99 -33.67 7.38
CA GLN A 109 6.88 -33.62 5.92
C GLN A 109 8.28 -33.44 5.34
N THR A 110 8.44 -33.78 4.06
CA THR A 110 9.62 -33.44 3.28
C THR A 110 9.21 -32.52 2.14
N VAL A 111 9.88 -31.36 2.07
CA VAL A 111 9.67 -30.35 1.02
C VAL A 111 11.01 -30.08 0.34
N GLU A 112 11.01 -30.08 -0.99
CA GLU A 112 12.15 -29.64 -1.78
C GLU A 112 11.80 -28.33 -2.50
N LEU A 113 12.64 -27.30 -2.32
CA LEU A 113 12.55 -26.04 -3.03
C LEU A 113 13.63 -26.03 -4.11
N ARG A 114 13.22 -25.91 -5.34
CA ARG A 114 14.09 -26.08 -6.52
C ARG A 114 14.38 -24.75 -7.22
N GLU A 115 15.41 -24.73 -8.06
CA GLU A 115 15.84 -23.56 -8.82
C GLU A 115 16.14 -22.33 -7.93
N VAL A 116 16.58 -22.57 -6.69
CA VAL A 116 16.92 -21.52 -5.73
C VAL A 116 18.24 -20.87 -6.12
N LEU A 117 18.26 -19.56 -6.13
CA LEU A 117 19.47 -18.76 -6.37
C LEU A 117 19.95 -18.13 -5.05
N VAL A 118 21.23 -17.78 -5.02
CA VAL A 118 21.85 -17.00 -3.93
C VAL A 118 22.37 -15.70 -4.51
N GLY A 119 21.90 -14.57 -3.98
CA GLY A 119 22.21 -13.24 -4.48
C GLY A 119 21.75 -12.12 -3.56
N ASP A 120 21.39 -10.99 -4.10
CA ASP A 120 20.94 -9.82 -3.33
C ASP A 120 19.42 -9.73 -3.29
N VAL A 121 18.83 -9.69 -2.10
CA VAL A 121 17.37 -9.61 -1.91
C VAL A 121 16.99 -8.19 -1.50
N TRP A 122 16.04 -7.58 -2.20
CA TRP A 122 15.57 -6.23 -1.96
C TRP A 122 14.06 -6.17 -1.73
N ILE A 123 13.62 -5.42 -0.72
CA ILE A 123 12.21 -5.05 -0.58
C ILE A 123 11.93 -3.86 -1.48
N CYS A 124 10.88 -3.96 -2.30
CA CYS A 124 10.42 -2.89 -3.20
C CYS A 124 9.04 -2.45 -2.72
N ALA A 125 8.99 -1.35 -1.95
CA ALA A 125 7.77 -0.98 -1.24
C ALA A 125 7.34 0.46 -1.51
N GLY A 126 6.07 0.75 -1.23
CA GLY A 126 5.48 2.07 -1.40
C GLY A 126 4.04 2.03 -1.83
N GLN A 127 3.63 3.03 -2.63
CA GLN A 127 2.26 3.11 -3.12
C GLN A 127 2.16 2.82 -4.64
N SER A 128 1.15 3.38 -5.31
CA SER A 128 0.84 3.10 -6.72
C SER A 128 2.03 3.28 -7.67
N ASN A 129 2.88 4.28 -7.47
CA ASN A 129 4.05 4.50 -8.31
C ASN A 129 5.13 3.39 -8.15
N MET A 130 5.24 2.75 -6.97
CA MET A 130 6.02 1.52 -6.81
C MET A 130 5.31 0.32 -7.42
N GLY A 131 3.98 0.24 -7.29
CA GLY A 131 3.18 -0.85 -7.87
C GLY A 131 2.97 -0.76 -9.38
N PHE A 132 3.42 0.30 -10.03
CA PHE A 132 3.23 0.55 -11.46
C PHE A 132 3.93 -0.53 -12.30
N GLY A 133 3.15 -1.28 -13.08
CA GLY A 133 3.63 -2.45 -13.81
C GLY A 133 4.53 -2.12 -14.99
N LEU A 134 5.48 -3.00 -15.31
CA LEU A 134 6.42 -2.81 -16.42
C LEU A 134 5.73 -2.56 -17.76
N GLY A 135 4.67 -3.27 -18.06
CA GLY A 135 3.91 -3.10 -19.31
C GLY A 135 3.22 -1.74 -19.46
N GLN A 136 3.08 -0.98 -18.39
CA GLN A 136 2.48 0.37 -18.39
C GLN A 136 3.51 1.48 -18.51
N ALA A 137 4.81 1.16 -18.32
CA ALA A 137 5.89 2.13 -18.40
C ALA A 137 6.13 2.59 -19.86
N ARG A 138 6.89 3.67 -20.02
CA ARG A 138 7.35 4.12 -21.34
C ARG A 138 8.09 2.97 -22.03
N ASN A 139 7.75 2.67 -23.28
CA ASN A 139 8.24 1.50 -24.03
C ASN A 139 7.98 0.16 -23.32
N GLY A 140 6.92 0.08 -22.49
CA GLY A 140 6.65 -1.08 -21.66
C GLY A 140 6.40 -2.37 -22.45
N ALA A 141 5.79 -2.30 -23.63
CA ALA A 141 5.58 -3.47 -24.49
C ALA A 141 6.89 -4.05 -25.01
N GLU A 142 7.85 -3.21 -25.38
CA GLU A 142 9.20 -3.58 -25.82
C GLU A 142 10.01 -4.15 -24.65
N GLU A 143 9.96 -3.50 -23.49
CA GLU A 143 10.64 -3.96 -22.27
C GLU A 143 10.09 -5.33 -21.81
N VAL A 144 8.78 -5.54 -21.89
CA VAL A 144 8.18 -6.86 -21.58
C VAL A 144 8.69 -7.94 -22.53
N LYS A 145 8.77 -7.66 -23.84
CA LYS A 145 9.30 -8.62 -24.82
C LYS A 145 10.78 -8.94 -24.61
N ALA A 146 11.57 -7.93 -24.16
CA ALA A 146 12.99 -8.06 -23.90
C ALA A 146 13.32 -8.62 -22.50
N ALA A 147 12.33 -8.83 -21.63
CA ALA A 147 12.52 -9.20 -20.23
C ALA A 147 12.92 -10.68 -20.03
N ASP A 148 14.00 -11.12 -20.67
CA ASP A 148 14.57 -12.45 -20.46
C ASP A 148 15.80 -12.34 -19.52
N HIS A 149 15.53 -12.32 -18.21
CA HIS A 149 16.55 -12.14 -17.18
C HIS A 149 16.49 -13.29 -16.15
N PRO A 150 17.03 -14.46 -16.47
CA PRO A 150 16.93 -15.65 -15.62
C PRO A 150 17.59 -15.54 -14.24
N LEU A 151 18.41 -14.54 -13.99
CA LEU A 151 18.99 -14.26 -12.67
C LEU A 151 18.19 -13.23 -11.88
N LEU A 152 17.16 -12.61 -12.46
CA LEU A 152 16.24 -11.74 -11.75
C LEU A 152 14.98 -12.53 -11.36
N ARG A 153 14.60 -12.42 -10.10
CA ARG A 153 13.42 -13.07 -9.52
C ARG A 153 12.58 -12.03 -8.80
N PHE A 154 11.26 -12.24 -8.77
CA PHE A 154 10.39 -11.39 -7.99
C PHE A 154 9.30 -12.17 -7.27
N TYR A 155 8.87 -11.63 -6.13
CA TYR A 155 7.78 -12.12 -5.31
C TYR A 155 6.82 -10.96 -5.04
N ASN A 156 5.57 -11.09 -5.44
CA ASN A 156 4.54 -10.11 -5.11
C ASN A 156 3.84 -10.54 -3.82
N VAL A 157 4.05 -9.80 -2.74
CA VAL A 157 3.30 -9.99 -1.52
C VAL A 157 1.85 -9.59 -1.78
N GLY A 158 0.92 -10.53 -1.67
CA GLY A 158 -0.50 -10.26 -1.89
C GLY A 158 -1.01 -9.20 -0.92
N GLN A 159 -1.72 -8.21 -1.45
CA GLN A 159 -2.23 -7.10 -0.66
C GLN A 159 -3.14 -7.60 0.46
N ARG A 160 -2.84 -7.17 1.67
CA ARG A 160 -3.59 -7.51 2.87
C ARG A 160 -3.41 -6.46 3.95
N SER A 161 -4.50 -5.85 4.37
CA SER A 161 -4.55 -5.06 5.60
C SER A 161 -4.92 -5.95 6.77
N SER A 162 -4.33 -5.72 7.94
CA SER A 162 -4.66 -6.49 9.15
C SER A 162 -4.51 -5.63 10.40
N TYR A 163 -5.35 -5.88 11.41
CA TYR A 163 -5.26 -5.23 12.73
C TYR A 163 -4.26 -5.90 13.67
N SER A 164 -3.80 -7.11 13.32
CA SER A 164 -2.76 -7.85 14.03
C SER A 164 -1.76 -8.43 13.05
N PRO A 165 -0.53 -8.71 13.48
CA PRO A 165 0.43 -9.40 12.64
C PRO A 165 -0.14 -10.70 12.09
N VAL A 166 0.04 -10.93 10.81
CA VAL A 166 -0.31 -12.21 10.17
C VAL A 166 0.95 -13.05 9.99
N ASP A 167 0.79 -14.36 10.01
CA ASP A 167 1.91 -15.30 9.97
C ASP A 167 2.28 -15.72 8.55
N VAL A 168 1.27 -15.81 7.66
CA VAL A 168 1.42 -16.44 6.35
C VAL A 168 1.26 -15.39 5.25
N PRO A 169 2.31 -15.12 4.44
CA PRO A 169 2.21 -14.25 3.28
C PRO A 169 1.48 -14.94 2.14
N ARG A 170 0.93 -14.14 1.22
CA ARG A 170 0.36 -14.62 -0.04
C ARG A 170 1.30 -14.23 -1.18
N GLY A 171 1.56 -15.16 -2.08
CA GLY A 171 2.40 -14.91 -3.24
C GLY A 171 3.20 -16.13 -3.68
N SER A 172 4.00 -15.94 -4.71
CA SER A 172 4.96 -16.93 -5.18
C SER A 172 6.11 -16.26 -5.93
N TRP A 173 7.29 -16.86 -5.91
CA TRP A 173 8.44 -16.43 -6.69
C TRP A 173 8.24 -16.69 -8.17
N LYS A 174 8.65 -15.72 -8.98
CA LYS A 174 8.62 -15.80 -10.45
C LYS A 174 9.97 -15.42 -11.03
N ILE A 175 10.32 -16.06 -12.15
CA ILE A 175 11.46 -15.65 -12.98
C ILE A 175 11.05 -14.39 -13.75
N VAL A 176 11.95 -13.44 -13.92
CA VAL A 176 11.74 -12.31 -14.84
C VAL A 176 11.83 -12.83 -16.26
N SER A 177 10.68 -12.95 -16.92
CA SER A 177 10.55 -13.42 -18.30
C SER A 177 9.39 -12.69 -19.00
N PRO A 178 9.35 -12.67 -20.35
CA PRO A 178 8.24 -12.02 -21.08
C PRO A 178 6.84 -12.50 -20.67
N THR A 179 6.72 -13.73 -20.20
CA THR A 179 5.43 -14.33 -19.79
C THR A 179 5.02 -13.99 -18.37
N THR A 180 5.95 -13.51 -17.52
CA THR A 180 5.69 -13.30 -16.08
C THR A 180 5.65 -11.84 -15.67
N VAL A 181 6.31 -10.95 -16.44
CA VAL A 181 6.47 -9.53 -16.05
C VAL A 181 5.32 -8.65 -16.45
N GLY A 182 4.53 -9.04 -17.45
CA GLY A 182 3.36 -8.29 -17.92
C GLY A 182 2.08 -8.63 -17.17
N GLY A 183 1.03 -7.84 -17.40
CA GLY A 183 -0.32 -8.08 -16.88
C GLY A 183 -0.49 -7.84 -15.39
N PHE A 184 -1.63 -8.29 -14.87
CA PHE A 184 -1.96 -8.17 -13.45
C PHE A 184 -1.05 -9.05 -12.59
N GLY A 185 -0.44 -8.46 -11.56
CA GLY A 185 0.53 -9.17 -10.70
C GLY A 185 1.89 -9.39 -11.35
N GLY A 186 2.23 -8.61 -12.40
CA GLY A 186 3.56 -8.52 -13.00
C GLY A 186 4.55 -7.79 -12.11
N ILE A 187 5.72 -7.48 -12.69
CA ILE A 187 6.79 -6.81 -11.95
C ILE A 187 6.60 -5.28 -11.94
N SER A 188 6.95 -4.64 -10.84
CA SER A 188 7.12 -3.18 -10.74
C SER A 188 8.14 -2.68 -11.76
N ALA A 189 7.78 -1.67 -12.55
CA ALA A 189 8.71 -1.08 -13.50
C ALA A 189 9.93 -0.47 -12.80
N THR A 190 9.73 0.28 -11.72
CA THR A 190 10.83 0.87 -10.93
C THR A 190 11.75 -0.22 -10.37
N ALA A 191 11.19 -1.29 -9.79
CA ALA A 191 11.97 -2.40 -9.25
C ALA A 191 12.73 -3.18 -10.36
N TYR A 192 12.11 -3.35 -11.53
CA TYR A 192 12.73 -3.99 -12.69
C TYR A 192 13.96 -3.22 -13.16
N PHE A 193 13.83 -1.92 -13.41
CA PHE A 193 14.95 -1.10 -13.88
C PHE A 193 16.05 -0.98 -12.82
N PHE A 194 15.69 -0.90 -11.54
CA PHE A 194 16.63 -0.97 -10.43
C PHE A 194 17.45 -2.26 -10.45
N ALA A 195 16.77 -3.41 -10.49
CA ALA A 195 17.44 -4.70 -10.46
C ALA A 195 18.30 -4.96 -11.70
N ARG A 196 17.82 -4.57 -12.89
CA ARG A 196 18.59 -4.67 -14.14
C ARG A 196 19.87 -3.85 -14.04
N LYS A 197 19.77 -2.60 -13.55
CA LYS A 197 20.94 -1.73 -13.37
C LYS A 197 21.96 -2.31 -12.40
N LEU A 198 21.51 -2.90 -11.30
CA LEU A 198 22.41 -3.57 -10.36
C LEU A 198 23.07 -4.79 -11.01
N GLN A 199 22.29 -5.65 -11.64
CA GLN A 199 22.79 -6.90 -12.20
C GLN A 199 23.89 -6.68 -13.25
N GLU A 200 23.75 -5.64 -14.07
CA GLU A 200 24.77 -5.22 -15.05
C GLU A 200 26.16 -4.99 -14.41
N SER A 201 26.19 -4.60 -13.13
CA SER A 201 27.40 -4.21 -12.41
C SER A 201 27.89 -5.23 -11.38
N VAL A 202 26.97 -5.94 -10.73
CA VAL A 202 27.32 -6.87 -9.64
C VAL A 202 27.34 -8.33 -10.09
N HIS A 203 26.73 -8.66 -11.25
CA HIS A 203 26.74 -9.98 -11.89
C HIS A 203 26.29 -11.14 -10.98
N VAL A 204 25.39 -10.89 -10.03
CA VAL A 204 24.79 -11.91 -9.15
C VAL A 204 23.27 -11.94 -9.29
N PRO A 205 22.62 -13.03 -8.88
CA PRO A 205 21.16 -13.08 -8.82
C PRO A 205 20.57 -11.96 -7.96
N ILE A 206 19.39 -11.45 -8.34
CA ILE A 206 18.67 -10.44 -7.58
C ILE A 206 17.23 -10.89 -7.36
N GLY A 207 16.81 -10.86 -6.10
CA GLY A 207 15.45 -11.13 -5.67
C GLY A 207 14.73 -9.85 -5.26
N LEU A 208 13.55 -9.61 -5.81
CA LEU A 208 12.71 -8.45 -5.54
C LEU A 208 11.45 -8.86 -4.81
N VAL A 209 11.26 -8.43 -3.57
CA VAL A 209 10.05 -8.67 -2.78
C VAL A 209 9.19 -7.43 -2.82
N GLN A 210 8.11 -7.46 -3.58
CA GLN A 210 7.26 -6.29 -3.84
C GLN A 210 6.15 -6.17 -2.81
N VAL A 211 6.08 -5.01 -2.14
CA VAL A 211 5.12 -4.66 -1.09
C VAL A 211 4.53 -3.28 -1.40
N ALA A 212 3.61 -3.21 -2.35
CA ALA A 212 3.06 -1.93 -2.80
C ALA A 212 1.53 -1.93 -2.79
N VAL A 213 0.93 -0.84 -2.29
CA VAL A 213 -0.52 -0.62 -2.25
C VAL A 213 -0.83 0.80 -2.71
N GLY A 214 -1.73 0.96 -3.68
CA GLY A 214 -2.10 2.27 -4.22
C GLY A 214 -2.83 3.15 -3.20
N GLY A 215 -2.56 4.47 -3.24
CA GLY A 215 -3.29 5.48 -2.46
C GLY A 215 -3.07 5.45 -0.95
N VAL A 216 -1.99 4.83 -0.46
CA VAL A 216 -1.76 4.67 0.99
C VAL A 216 -0.69 5.61 1.52
N PRO A 217 -0.87 6.17 2.73
CA PRO A 217 0.15 6.95 3.40
C PRO A 217 1.18 6.07 4.11
N ALA A 218 2.36 6.63 4.40
CA ALA A 218 3.51 5.89 4.93
C ALA A 218 3.26 5.27 6.31
N GLU A 219 2.46 5.89 7.17
CA GLU A 219 2.11 5.38 8.50
C GLU A 219 1.45 4.00 8.50
N THR A 220 0.88 3.58 7.38
CA THR A 220 0.29 2.24 7.24
C THR A 220 1.34 1.13 7.28
N PHE A 221 2.57 1.46 6.93
CA PHE A 221 3.72 0.56 6.93
C PHE A 221 4.57 0.64 8.20
N ALA A 222 4.18 1.45 9.20
CA ALA A 222 4.89 1.59 10.47
C ALA A 222 4.11 0.96 11.63
N SER A 223 4.79 0.37 12.62
CA SER A 223 4.12 -0.17 13.80
C SER A 223 3.57 0.94 14.70
N ALA A 224 2.55 0.62 15.50
CA ALA A 224 2.05 1.52 16.54
C ALA A 224 3.17 1.95 17.50
N ALA A 225 4.12 1.05 17.81
CA ALA A 225 5.25 1.36 18.67
C ALA A 225 6.17 2.45 18.08
N ALA A 226 6.41 2.42 16.76
CA ALA A 226 7.21 3.44 16.08
C ALA A 226 6.47 4.79 15.95
N LEU A 227 5.14 4.76 15.85
CA LEU A 227 4.32 5.96 15.65
C LEU A 227 3.98 6.71 16.95
N ARG A 228 3.80 6.02 18.08
CA ARG A 228 3.43 6.62 19.37
C ARG A 228 4.35 7.76 19.84
N PRO A 229 5.70 7.68 19.69
CA PRO A 229 6.57 8.79 20.07
C PRO A 229 6.31 10.09 19.30
N LEU A 230 5.73 10.00 18.10
CA LEU A 230 5.40 11.16 17.25
C LEU A 230 4.17 11.92 17.74
N LYS A 231 3.28 11.30 18.51
CA LYS A 231 2.00 11.84 19.05
C LYS A 231 0.94 12.18 17.99
N ASP A 232 1.29 12.21 16.74
CA ASP A 232 0.41 12.62 15.64
C ASP A 232 -0.60 11.54 15.22
N PHE A 233 -0.40 10.29 15.67
CA PHE A 233 -1.16 9.11 15.24
C PHE A 233 -1.95 8.44 16.35
N ASP A 234 -2.04 9.04 17.54
CA ASP A 234 -2.64 8.43 18.72
C ASP A 234 -4.12 8.07 18.50
N THR A 235 -4.89 8.92 17.81
CA THR A 235 -6.28 8.65 17.44
C THR A 235 -6.42 7.44 16.52
N GLY A 236 -5.61 7.38 15.45
CA GLY A 236 -5.62 6.26 14.49
C GLY A 236 -5.17 4.94 15.14
N ILE A 237 -4.19 5.01 16.05
CA ILE A 237 -3.72 3.84 16.80
C ILE A 237 -4.80 3.34 17.77
N ALA A 238 -5.47 4.24 18.51
CA ALA A 238 -6.56 3.86 19.40
C ALA A 238 -7.72 3.20 18.64
N GLU A 239 -8.06 3.71 17.47
CA GLU A 239 -9.07 3.13 16.60
C GLU A 239 -8.64 1.76 16.05
N LEU A 240 -7.38 1.59 15.66
CA LEU A 240 -6.82 0.28 15.29
C LEU A 240 -6.99 -0.75 16.41
N GLU A 241 -6.65 -0.36 17.64
CA GLU A 241 -6.78 -1.23 18.83
C GLU A 241 -8.23 -1.57 19.12
N ARG A 242 -9.12 -0.58 19.03
CA ARG A 242 -10.57 -0.80 19.19
C ARG A 242 -11.08 -1.82 18.18
N ARG A 243 -10.73 -1.69 16.90
CA ARG A 243 -11.16 -2.63 15.84
C ARG A 243 -10.59 -4.03 16.02
N ARG A 244 -9.36 -4.13 16.49
CA ARG A 244 -8.76 -5.42 16.80
C ARG A 244 -9.54 -6.18 17.86
N HIS A 245 -10.06 -5.50 18.87
CA HIS A 245 -10.88 -6.11 19.92
C HIS A 245 -12.29 -6.49 19.44
N MET A 246 -12.88 -5.73 18.53
CA MET A 246 -14.23 -5.98 18.03
C MET A 246 -14.28 -7.04 16.93
N GLY A 247 -13.43 -6.93 15.92
CA GLY A 247 -13.53 -7.68 14.67
C GLY A 247 -12.46 -8.76 14.49
N GLY A 248 -11.60 -9.00 15.48
CA GLY A 248 -10.45 -9.90 15.33
C GLY A 248 -9.33 -9.29 14.47
N PRO A 249 -8.38 -10.09 13.97
CA PRO A 249 -7.16 -9.59 13.34
C PRO A 249 -7.37 -8.98 11.95
N GLN A 250 -8.52 -9.21 11.32
CA GLN A 250 -8.79 -8.81 9.94
C GLN A 250 -9.96 -7.85 9.84
N TYR A 251 -9.85 -6.91 8.93
CA TYR A 251 -10.90 -5.91 8.66
C TYR A 251 -12.21 -6.52 8.18
N GLY A 252 -12.15 -7.59 7.39
CA GLY A 252 -13.37 -8.27 6.94
C GLY A 252 -14.27 -8.67 8.09
N ASN A 253 -13.71 -9.17 9.18
CA ASN A 253 -14.48 -9.53 10.36
C ASN A 253 -15.14 -8.31 11.01
N TYR A 254 -14.42 -7.19 11.11
CA TYR A 254 -14.96 -5.95 11.64
C TYR A 254 -16.15 -5.42 10.83
N ILE A 255 -16.02 -5.41 9.51
CA ILE A 255 -17.11 -4.99 8.62
C ILE A 255 -18.30 -5.93 8.70
N MET A 256 -18.09 -7.23 8.78
CA MET A 256 -19.19 -8.19 8.95
C MET A 256 -19.91 -7.95 10.29
N HIS A 257 -19.19 -7.76 11.41
CA HIS A 257 -19.81 -7.38 12.67
C HIS A 257 -20.60 -6.08 12.59
N TRP A 258 -20.06 -5.07 11.89
CA TRP A 258 -20.76 -3.82 11.71
C TRP A 258 -22.07 -4.02 10.93
N TYR A 259 -22.07 -4.82 9.84
CA TYR A 259 -23.28 -5.17 9.11
C TYR A 259 -24.26 -5.94 10.01
N ASP A 260 -23.80 -6.92 10.76
CA ASP A 260 -24.63 -7.71 11.67
C ASP A 260 -25.30 -6.84 12.75
N GLU A 261 -24.60 -5.80 13.20
CA GLU A 261 -25.09 -4.90 14.26
C GLU A 261 -26.07 -3.84 13.71
N PHE A 262 -25.73 -3.20 12.58
CA PHE A 262 -26.43 -2.00 12.13
C PHE A 262 -27.26 -2.20 10.84
N ASP A 263 -26.89 -3.09 9.96
CA ASP A 263 -27.60 -3.28 8.68
C ASP A 263 -28.92 -4.02 8.87
N VAL A 264 -30.01 -3.28 8.94
CA VAL A 264 -31.34 -3.86 9.06
C VAL A 264 -31.71 -4.74 7.84
N GLY A 265 -31.09 -4.50 6.69
CA GLY A 265 -31.31 -5.29 5.48
C GLY A 265 -30.64 -6.66 5.51
N SER A 266 -29.68 -6.87 6.40
CA SER A 266 -29.03 -8.16 6.63
C SER A 266 -29.72 -9.00 7.71
N LYS A 267 -30.68 -8.41 8.47
CA LYS A 267 -31.37 -9.07 9.58
C LYS A 267 -32.73 -9.63 9.13
N ASN A 268 -33.24 -10.62 9.86
CA ASN A 268 -34.64 -11.13 9.78
C ASN A 268 -35.13 -11.45 8.38
N GLY A 269 -34.36 -12.24 7.63
CA GLY A 269 -34.67 -12.51 6.22
C GLY A 269 -34.09 -11.40 5.36
N SER A 270 -32.90 -11.62 4.89
CA SER A 270 -32.10 -10.65 4.13
C SER A 270 -32.91 -9.93 3.03
N TRP A 271 -32.70 -8.62 2.88
CA TRP A 271 -33.27 -7.88 1.75
C TRP A 271 -32.76 -8.36 0.37
N ALA A 272 -31.85 -9.30 0.35
CA ALA A 272 -31.45 -10.04 -0.84
C ALA A 272 -32.43 -11.20 -1.19
N ASP A 273 -33.36 -11.57 -0.29
CA ASP A 273 -34.34 -12.63 -0.54
C ASP A 273 -35.17 -12.32 -1.81
N PRO A 274 -35.19 -13.20 -2.81
CA PRO A 274 -36.00 -12.99 -4.01
C PRO A 274 -37.53 -12.96 -3.77
N ALA A 275 -37.98 -13.45 -2.62
CA ALA A 275 -39.40 -13.44 -2.24
C ALA A 275 -39.83 -12.14 -1.52
N LEU A 276 -38.89 -11.28 -1.17
CA LEU A 276 -39.16 -10.02 -0.49
C LEU A 276 -40.07 -9.12 -1.36
N ASP A 277 -41.16 -8.60 -0.76
CA ASP A 277 -41.95 -7.53 -1.37
C ASP A 277 -41.24 -6.18 -1.21
N ASP A 278 -40.77 -5.65 -2.31
CA ASP A 278 -40.12 -4.35 -2.40
C ASP A 278 -41.00 -3.26 -3.02
N SER A 279 -42.33 -3.51 -3.13
CA SER A 279 -43.26 -2.57 -3.78
C SER A 279 -43.32 -1.19 -3.12
N SER A 280 -43.04 -1.11 -1.81
CA SER A 280 -42.95 0.13 -1.06
C SER A 280 -41.61 0.86 -1.14
N TRP A 281 -40.62 0.30 -1.83
CA TRP A 281 -39.30 0.92 -1.94
C TRP A 281 -39.31 2.06 -2.98
N THR A 282 -38.43 3.03 -2.77
CA THR A 282 -38.31 4.19 -3.66
C THR A 282 -37.80 3.73 -5.05
N LYS A 283 -38.47 4.21 -6.10
CA LYS A 283 -38.01 3.98 -7.47
C LYS A 283 -36.79 4.84 -7.78
N LEU A 284 -35.81 4.25 -8.45
CA LEU A 284 -34.54 4.84 -8.82
C LEU A 284 -34.25 4.62 -10.28
N GLN A 285 -33.65 5.59 -10.94
CA GLN A 285 -33.13 5.43 -12.29
C GLN A 285 -31.63 5.09 -12.21
N ILE A 286 -31.23 3.91 -12.64
CA ILE A 286 -29.85 3.43 -12.64
C ILE A 286 -29.37 3.27 -14.10
N PRO A 287 -28.15 3.78 -14.50
CA PRO A 287 -27.20 4.50 -13.66
C PRO A 287 -27.70 5.89 -13.25
N GLY A 288 -27.22 6.37 -12.11
CA GLY A 288 -27.61 7.64 -11.53
C GLY A 288 -27.03 7.84 -10.13
N LYS A 289 -27.18 9.05 -9.61
CA LYS A 289 -26.75 9.41 -8.26
C LYS A 289 -27.82 8.98 -7.24
N PHE A 290 -27.38 8.69 -6.03
CA PHE A 290 -28.30 8.32 -4.93
C PHE A 290 -29.01 9.49 -4.27
N THR A 291 -28.79 10.73 -4.76
CA THR A 291 -29.52 11.92 -4.31
C THR A 291 -31.04 11.79 -4.47
N GLU A 292 -31.48 11.04 -5.46
CA GLU A 292 -32.91 10.77 -5.71
C GLU A 292 -33.59 9.92 -4.61
N LEU A 293 -32.80 9.23 -3.79
CA LEU A 293 -33.32 8.47 -2.63
C LEU A 293 -33.76 9.35 -1.44
N GLY A 294 -33.59 10.65 -1.53
CA GLY A 294 -33.91 11.54 -0.42
C GLY A 294 -33.03 11.39 0.81
N VAL A 295 -31.92 10.66 0.72
CA VAL A 295 -30.98 10.40 1.83
C VAL A 295 -30.00 11.55 2.07
N GLY A 296 -30.13 12.65 1.31
CA GLY A 296 -29.28 13.83 1.45
C GLY A 296 -27.80 13.54 1.13
N ASP A 297 -26.94 14.45 1.58
CA ASP A 297 -25.50 14.44 1.33
C ASP A 297 -24.69 13.64 2.37
N VAL A 298 -25.33 12.73 3.08
CA VAL A 298 -24.68 11.95 4.15
C VAL A 298 -24.25 10.56 3.65
N PRO A 299 -23.17 10.01 4.19
CA PRO A 299 -22.85 8.59 4.01
C PRO A 299 -24.00 7.71 4.46
N ASN A 300 -24.28 6.65 3.72
CA ASN A 300 -25.37 5.73 4.05
C ASN A 300 -25.15 4.34 3.46
N LEU A 301 -25.85 3.37 4.03
CA LEU A 301 -25.96 2.03 3.48
C LEU A 301 -27.35 1.86 2.84
N THR A 302 -27.37 1.64 1.55
CA THR A 302 -28.58 1.51 0.76
C THR A 302 -28.64 0.14 0.11
N TRP A 303 -29.79 -0.49 0.14
CA TRP A 303 -30.09 -1.68 -0.64
C TRP A 303 -30.91 -1.27 -1.86
N ILE A 304 -30.54 -1.81 -3.02
CA ILE A 304 -31.24 -1.58 -4.28
C ILE A 304 -31.50 -2.91 -4.95
N ARG A 305 -32.66 -3.03 -5.59
CA ARG A 305 -33.17 -4.26 -6.15
C ARG A 305 -33.74 -4.02 -7.53
N ARG A 306 -33.61 -5.04 -8.40
CA ARG A 306 -34.25 -5.08 -9.70
C ARG A 306 -34.68 -6.50 -10.05
N GLU A 307 -35.89 -6.62 -10.55
CA GLU A 307 -36.38 -7.82 -11.22
C GLU A 307 -35.97 -7.81 -12.70
N PHE A 308 -35.59 -8.97 -13.22
CA PHE A 308 -35.31 -9.18 -14.62
C PHE A 308 -35.71 -10.61 -15.04
N THR A 309 -36.02 -10.79 -16.32
CA THR A 309 -36.49 -12.09 -16.86
C THR A 309 -35.43 -12.67 -17.78
N LEU A 310 -35.20 -13.96 -17.65
CA LEU A 310 -34.30 -14.74 -18.49
C LEU A 310 -35.08 -15.74 -19.39
N PRO A 311 -34.48 -16.15 -20.51
CA PRO A 311 -35.10 -17.12 -21.42
C PRO A 311 -35.34 -18.49 -20.76
N ASP A 312 -36.27 -19.23 -21.31
CA ASP A 312 -36.53 -20.62 -20.96
C ASP A 312 -36.45 -21.48 -22.25
N PRO A 313 -35.51 -22.42 -22.35
CA PRO A 313 -34.54 -22.81 -21.35
C PRO A 313 -33.41 -21.77 -21.17
N LEU A 314 -32.84 -21.75 -19.95
CA LEU A 314 -31.66 -20.91 -19.67
C LEU A 314 -30.43 -21.46 -20.40
N PRO A 315 -29.69 -20.63 -21.17
CA PRO A 315 -28.45 -21.07 -21.81
C PRO A 315 -27.43 -21.60 -20.79
N PRO A 316 -26.70 -22.68 -21.10
CA PRO A 316 -25.71 -23.23 -20.20
C PRO A 316 -24.46 -22.33 -20.09
N GLY A 317 -23.74 -22.49 -18.99
CA GLY A 317 -22.47 -21.79 -18.79
C GLY A 317 -22.52 -20.72 -17.70
N MET A 318 -21.41 -20.02 -17.56
CA MET A 318 -21.22 -18.97 -16.56
C MET A 318 -21.67 -17.63 -17.15
N ALA A 319 -22.50 -16.91 -16.42
CA ALA A 319 -22.93 -15.58 -16.82
C ALA A 319 -22.03 -14.50 -16.18
N ARG A 320 -21.92 -13.37 -16.84
CA ARG A 320 -21.17 -12.20 -16.36
C ARG A 320 -22.10 -11.01 -16.12
N VAL A 321 -22.00 -10.43 -14.93
CA VAL A 321 -22.76 -9.25 -14.51
C VAL A 321 -21.84 -8.04 -14.58
N TYR A 322 -22.19 -7.07 -15.39
CA TYR A 322 -21.51 -5.80 -15.51
C TYR A 322 -22.37 -4.70 -14.90
N LEU A 323 -21.82 -3.91 -13.97
CA LEU A 323 -22.55 -2.87 -13.25
C LEU A 323 -21.86 -1.49 -13.34
N GLY A 324 -20.78 -1.37 -14.14
CA GLY A 324 -19.98 -0.15 -14.20
C GLY A 324 -19.32 0.18 -12.88
N SER A 325 -18.91 1.44 -12.73
CA SER A 325 -18.32 1.95 -11.48
C SER A 325 -19.39 2.36 -10.49
N ILE A 326 -19.21 2.01 -9.21
CA ILE A 326 -20.13 2.34 -8.11
C ILE A 326 -19.37 3.05 -7.01
N GLU A 327 -19.87 4.19 -6.55
CA GLU A 327 -19.33 4.88 -5.39
C GLU A 327 -20.14 4.45 -4.16
N LYS A 328 -19.58 3.74 -3.17
CA LYS A 328 -18.16 3.32 -3.21
C LYS A 328 -18.01 1.80 -3.11
N MET A 329 -18.66 1.19 -2.13
CA MET A 329 -18.55 -0.24 -1.86
C MET A 329 -19.86 -0.93 -2.19
N ASP A 330 -19.79 -2.11 -2.79
CA ASP A 330 -20.99 -2.91 -2.99
C ASP A 330 -20.78 -4.38 -2.60
N THR A 331 -21.89 -5.01 -2.28
CA THR A 331 -22.05 -6.46 -2.27
C THR A 331 -23.24 -6.80 -3.14
N THR A 332 -23.01 -7.58 -4.19
CA THR A 332 -24.03 -7.92 -5.20
C THR A 332 -24.51 -9.35 -5.02
N TYR A 333 -25.82 -9.52 -5.05
CA TYR A 333 -26.53 -10.79 -4.92
C TYR A 333 -27.39 -11.02 -6.16
N ILE A 334 -27.55 -12.28 -6.55
CA ILE A 334 -28.58 -12.73 -7.50
C ILE A 334 -29.36 -13.85 -6.83
N ASN A 335 -30.69 -13.70 -6.78
CA ASN A 335 -31.60 -14.67 -6.14
C ASN A 335 -31.16 -15.02 -4.70
N GLY A 336 -30.67 -14.03 -3.93
CA GLY A 336 -30.21 -14.20 -2.56
C GLY A 336 -28.78 -14.74 -2.42
N GLN A 337 -28.12 -15.15 -3.50
CA GLN A 337 -26.75 -15.66 -3.48
C GLN A 337 -25.75 -14.58 -3.86
N GLN A 338 -24.71 -14.37 -3.04
CA GLN A 338 -23.67 -13.39 -3.32
C GLN A 338 -22.85 -13.82 -4.54
N VAL A 339 -22.73 -12.93 -5.52
CA VAL A 339 -21.96 -13.12 -6.74
C VAL A 339 -20.69 -12.27 -6.81
N GLY A 340 -20.60 -11.22 -6.00
CA GLY A 340 -19.42 -10.37 -5.94
C GLY A 340 -19.50 -9.28 -4.88
N ALA A 341 -18.35 -8.63 -4.65
CA ALA A 341 -18.21 -7.44 -3.81
C ALA A 341 -16.99 -6.64 -4.24
N SER A 342 -17.04 -5.31 -4.12
CA SER A 342 -15.90 -4.42 -4.39
C SER A 342 -15.97 -3.18 -3.49
N SER A 343 -14.80 -2.63 -3.15
CA SER A 343 -14.66 -1.39 -2.37
C SER A 343 -13.98 -0.25 -3.13
N TRP A 344 -13.71 -0.41 -4.42
CA TRP A 344 -12.98 0.57 -5.24
C TRP A 344 -13.88 1.23 -6.27
N VAL A 345 -13.98 2.56 -6.24
CA VAL A 345 -14.81 3.35 -7.18
C VAL A 345 -14.35 3.16 -8.62
N GLU A 346 -13.03 3.21 -8.84
CA GLU A 346 -12.41 3.18 -10.16
C GLU A 346 -12.54 1.84 -10.87
N ASN A 347 -12.85 0.78 -10.13
CA ASN A 347 -12.99 -0.55 -10.72
C ASN A 347 -14.43 -0.77 -11.21
N PRO A 348 -14.66 -0.89 -12.51
CA PRO A 348 -15.93 -1.37 -13.01
C PRO A 348 -16.28 -2.73 -12.43
N ARG A 349 -17.53 -2.91 -11.97
CA ARG A 349 -17.99 -4.17 -11.39
C ARG A 349 -18.21 -5.19 -12.49
N VAL A 350 -17.45 -6.28 -12.41
CA VAL A 350 -17.62 -7.45 -13.27
C VAL A 350 -17.66 -8.69 -12.37
N TYR A 351 -18.84 -9.27 -12.23
CA TYR A 351 -19.06 -10.43 -11.37
C TYR A 351 -19.47 -11.63 -12.17
N PHE A 352 -19.34 -12.82 -11.59
CA PHE A 352 -19.68 -14.08 -12.24
C PHE A 352 -20.83 -14.80 -11.51
N ALA A 353 -21.91 -15.04 -12.22
CA ALA A 353 -22.98 -15.91 -11.73
C ALA A 353 -22.68 -17.36 -12.16
N ARG A 354 -22.41 -18.21 -11.16
CA ARG A 354 -22.17 -19.64 -11.38
C ARG A 354 -23.45 -20.34 -11.84
N PRO A 355 -23.34 -21.51 -12.52
CA PRO A 355 -24.52 -22.34 -12.82
C PRO A 355 -25.35 -22.61 -11.55
N GLY A 356 -26.68 -22.49 -11.66
CA GLY A 356 -27.63 -22.65 -10.55
C GLY A 356 -27.97 -21.39 -9.78
N VAL A 357 -27.23 -20.29 -9.95
CA VAL A 357 -27.58 -18.97 -9.39
C VAL A 357 -28.73 -18.32 -10.16
N LEU A 358 -28.64 -18.36 -11.47
CA LEU A 358 -29.69 -17.89 -12.39
C LEU A 358 -30.75 -18.97 -12.63
N LYS A 359 -32.00 -18.53 -12.86
CA LYS A 359 -33.13 -19.38 -13.13
C LYS A 359 -33.80 -18.94 -14.44
N SER A 360 -34.43 -19.87 -15.17
CA SER A 360 -35.37 -19.53 -16.24
C SER A 360 -36.48 -18.63 -15.69
N GLY A 361 -36.91 -17.66 -16.46
CA GLY A 361 -37.97 -16.73 -16.06
C GLY A 361 -37.47 -15.67 -15.06
N ARG A 362 -38.22 -15.49 -13.96
CA ARG A 362 -38.00 -14.40 -12.98
C ARG A 362 -36.71 -14.55 -12.17
N ASN A 363 -35.92 -13.50 -12.12
CA ASN A 363 -34.71 -13.38 -11.31
C ASN A 363 -34.70 -12.00 -10.62
N ILE A 364 -34.02 -11.92 -9.46
CA ILE A 364 -33.80 -10.67 -8.71
C ILE A 364 -32.30 -10.44 -8.56
N ILE A 365 -31.82 -9.28 -8.99
CA ILE A 365 -30.52 -8.77 -8.63
C ILE A 365 -30.67 -7.76 -7.49
N THR A 366 -29.86 -7.91 -6.46
CA THR A 366 -29.86 -7.04 -5.28
C THR A 366 -28.44 -6.58 -4.99
N LEU A 367 -28.27 -5.29 -4.74
CA LEU A 367 -27.02 -4.74 -4.28
C LEU A 367 -27.19 -4.08 -2.91
N ARG A 368 -26.27 -4.35 -2.02
CA ARG A 368 -26.04 -3.59 -0.81
C ARG A 368 -24.91 -2.61 -1.11
N VAL A 369 -25.19 -1.31 -1.17
CA VAL A 369 -24.25 -0.29 -1.58
C VAL A 369 -23.98 0.66 -0.41
N PHE A 370 -22.73 0.82 -0.08
CA PHE A 370 -22.24 1.80 0.89
C PHE A 370 -21.75 3.05 0.14
N LYS A 371 -22.53 4.13 0.27
CA LYS A 371 -22.23 5.43 -0.33
C LYS A 371 -21.49 6.31 0.69
N LEU A 372 -20.40 6.95 0.26
CA LEU A 372 -19.61 7.85 1.10
C LEU A 372 -19.74 9.30 0.69
N LYS A 373 -19.74 9.56 -0.60
CA LYS A 373 -19.75 10.93 -1.12
C LYS A 373 -21.18 11.40 -1.41
N PRO A 374 -21.46 12.71 -1.26
CA PRO A 374 -22.78 13.29 -1.55
C PRO A 374 -23.30 12.93 -2.95
N ASP A 375 -22.44 12.99 -3.95
CA ASP A 375 -22.76 12.73 -5.35
C ASP A 375 -22.51 11.27 -5.77
N GLY A 376 -22.32 10.35 -4.80
CA GLY A 376 -22.13 8.94 -5.05
C GLY A 376 -23.34 8.24 -5.65
N GLY A 377 -23.09 7.11 -6.30
CA GLY A 377 -24.10 6.30 -6.97
C GLY A 377 -23.48 5.37 -8.01
N PHE A 378 -24.26 5.06 -9.04
CA PHE A 378 -23.78 4.33 -10.22
C PHE A 378 -23.22 5.33 -11.25
N LEU A 379 -21.90 5.30 -11.44
CA LEU A 379 -21.18 6.28 -12.24
C LEU A 379 -20.99 5.84 -13.71
N GLY A 380 -21.33 4.57 -14.03
CA GLY A 380 -21.21 4.00 -15.37
C GLY A 380 -22.26 4.52 -16.36
N LYS A 381 -22.11 4.13 -17.62
CA LYS A 381 -23.10 4.40 -18.69
C LYS A 381 -24.19 3.32 -18.73
N PRO A 382 -25.38 3.60 -19.31
CA PRO A 382 -26.46 2.63 -19.41
C PRO A 382 -26.07 1.31 -20.07
N ASP A 383 -25.22 1.32 -21.09
CA ASP A 383 -24.74 0.14 -21.81
C ASP A 383 -23.68 -0.68 -21.04
N GLU A 384 -23.10 -0.10 -20.01
CA GLU A 384 -22.19 -0.80 -19.10
C GLU A 384 -22.94 -1.67 -18.07
N LEU A 385 -24.26 -1.44 -17.88
CA LEU A 385 -25.06 -2.22 -16.92
C LEU A 385 -25.80 -3.33 -17.67
N ARG A 386 -25.26 -4.55 -17.61
CA ARG A 386 -25.82 -5.71 -18.33
C ARG A 386 -25.45 -7.04 -17.67
N LEU A 387 -26.25 -8.03 -17.92
CA LEU A 387 -25.91 -9.44 -17.72
C LEU A 387 -25.62 -10.06 -19.09
N THR A 388 -24.52 -10.76 -19.23
CA THR A 388 -24.19 -11.55 -20.43
C THR A 388 -24.22 -13.02 -20.07
N LEU A 389 -25.10 -13.80 -20.73
CA LEU A 389 -25.23 -15.24 -20.53
C LEU A 389 -24.10 -16.01 -21.20
N GLY A 390 -24.00 -17.30 -20.94
CA GLY A 390 -22.94 -18.16 -21.45
C GLY A 390 -22.89 -18.28 -22.97
N ASP A 391 -24.01 -18.10 -23.67
CA ASP A 391 -24.13 -18.06 -25.13
C ASP A 391 -23.90 -16.66 -25.75
N GLY A 392 -23.60 -15.65 -24.93
CA GLY A 392 -23.43 -14.27 -25.37
C GLY A 392 -24.68 -13.41 -25.35
N THR A 393 -25.85 -13.95 -25.02
CA THR A 393 -27.10 -13.18 -24.88
C THR A 393 -26.94 -12.07 -23.84
N VAL A 394 -27.32 -10.85 -24.20
CA VAL A 394 -27.20 -9.67 -23.36
C VAL A 394 -28.55 -9.23 -22.81
N ILE A 395 -28.65 -9.12 -21.50
CA ILE A 395 -29.84 -8.62 -20.78
C ILE A 395 -29.49 -7.27 -20.17
N PRO A 396 -30.13 -6.15 -20.54
CA PRO A 396 -29.91 -4.84 -19.98
C PRO A 396 -30.29 -4.78 -18.49
N LEU A 397 -29.43 -4.20 -17.66
CA LEU A 397 -29.69 -3.94 -16.24
C LEU A 397 -29.87 -2.44 -15.93
N SER A 398 -29.72 -1.56 -16.91
CA SER A 398 -30.03 -0.13 -16.78
C SER A 398 -31.55 0.12 -16.76
N GLY A 399 -31.98 1.19 -16.11
CA GLY A 399 -33.40 1.57 -16.04
C GLY A 399 -33.92 1.67 -14.60
N GLU A 400 -35.22 1.37 -14.39
CA GLU A 400 -35.86 1.47 -13.07
C GLU A 400 -35.39 0.35 -12.13
N TRP A 401 -34.94 0.76 -10.96
CA TRP A 401 -34.63 -0.08 -9.81
C TRP A 401 -35.42 0.40 -8.60
N ARG A 402 -35.42 -0.34 -7.51
CA ARG A 402 -36.02 0.04 -6.25
C ARG A 402 -34.96 0.09 -5.16
N GLY A 403 -34.99 1.13 -4.34
CA GLY A 403 -33.99 1.35 -3.28
C GLY A 403 -34.59 1.68 -1.94
N LYS A 404 -33.88 1.25 -0.88
CA LYS A 404 -34.22 1.54 0.51
C LYS A 404 -32.97 1.71 1.34
N VAL A 405 -32.93 2.77 2.14
CA VAL A 405 -31.84 3.00 3.10
C VAL A 405 -31.95 2.05 4.26
N ALA A 406 -30.87 1.34 4.55
CA ALA A 406 -30.76 0.43 5.69
C ALA A 406 -30.10 1.11 6.88
N VAL A 407 -29.07 1.94 6.64
CA VAL A 407 -28.38 2.68 7.69
C VAL A 407 -28.07 4.09 7.20
N ASP A 408 -28.50 5.07 7.98
CA ASP A 408 -28.06 6.46 7.88
C ASP A 408 -26.84 6.64 8.80
N ALA A 409 -25.76 7.21 8.26
CA ALA A 409 -24.52 7.40 9.00
C ALA A 409 -24.58 8.44 10.13
N ARG A 410 -25.72 9.13 10.28
CA ARG A 410 -25.91 10.06 11.40
C ARG A 410 -26.10 9.31 12.72
N PRO A 411 -25.71 9.89 13.88
CA PRO A 411 -25.98 9.27 15.17
C PRO A 411 -27.44 8.82 15.28
N PRO A 412 -27.73 7.63 15.86
CA PRO A 412 -26.88 6.76 16.67
C PRO A 412 -26.04 5.73 15.90
N HIS A 413 -26.04 5.72 14.58
CA HIS A 413 -25.37 4.72 13.73
C HIS A 413 -24.25 5.35 12.88
N PRO A 414 -23.21 5.95 13.51
CA PRO A 414 -22.10 6.47 12.75
C PRO A 414 -21.39 5.34 12.03
N LEU A 415 -20.95 5.62 10.81
CA LEU A 415 -20.03 4.72 10.14
C LEU A 415 -18.71 4.64 10.90
N PRO A 416 -18.08 3.47 10.92
CA PRO A 416 -16.81 3.34 11.60
C PRO A 416 -15.79 4.31 10.98
N PRO A 417 -15.08 5.11 11.78
CA PRO A 417 -13.99 5.94 11.29
C PRO A 417 -13.00 5.11 10.46
N GLY A 418 -12.57 5.63 9.31
CA GLY A 418 -11.69 4.91 8.38
C GLY A 418 -12.32 3.70 7.67
N PHE A 419 -13.64 3.57 7.68
CA PHE A 419 -14.36 2.61 6.85
C PHE A 419 -14.05 2.80 5.36
N GLU A 420 -13.87 4.02 4.96
CA GLU A 420 -13.51 4.43 3.61
C GLU A 420 -12.07 4.06 3.23
N ASN A 421 -11.17 4.11 4.21
CA ASN A 421 -9.74 4.17 4.02
C ASN A 421 -9.02 3.02 4.75
N LEU A 422 -9.52 1.82 4.58
CA LEU A 422 -8.94 0.67 5.27
C LEU A 422 -7.42 0.57 5.12
N PRO A 423 -6.86 0.66 3.90
CA PRO A 423 -5.42 0.57 3.76
C PRO A 423 -4.69 1.79 4.33
N THR A 424 -5.38 2.83 4.79
CA THR A 424 -4.78 4.07 5.28
C THR A 424 -4.65 4.16 6.79
N MET A 425 -5.17 3.20 7.54
CA MET A 425 -4.99 3.15 8.99
C MET A 425 -3.53 2.86 9.38
N PRO A 426 -3.02 3.50 10.44
CA PRO A 426 -1.67 3.23 10.94
C PRO A 426 -1.39 1.74 11.16
N GLY A 427 -0.30 1.22 10.63
CA GLY A 427 0.21 -0.12 10.88
C GLY A 427 -0.46 -1.28 10.13
N VAL A 428 -1.57 -1.08 9.45
CA VAL A 428 -2.35 -2.20 8.87
C VAL A 428 -1.60 -2.97 7.78
N LEU A 429 -0.80 -2.29 6.97
CA LEU A 429 0.02 -2.94 5.94
C LEU A 429 1.31 -3.52 6.51
N ARG A 430 1.87 -2.87 7.52
CA ARG A 430 3.00 -3.44 8.28
C ARG A 430 2.62 -4.80 8.88
N MET A 431 1.42 -4.90 9.46
CA MET A 431 0.92 -6.15 10.04
C MET A 431 0.49 -7.17 8.98
N GLY A 432 -0.15 -6.71 7.90
CA GLY A 432 -0.70 -7.59 6.87
C GLY A 432 0.30 -8.07 5.82
N MET A 433 1.33 -7.28 5.51
CA MET A 433 2.24 -7.55 4.40
C MET A 433 3.72 -7.68 4.79
N LEU A 434 4.20 -6.90 5.77
CA LEU A 434 5.61 -6.97 6.19
C LEU A 434 5.84 -8.01 7.29
N SER A 435 4.96 -8.10 8.29
CA SER A 435 5.11 -9.09 9.37
C SER A 435 5.24 -10.53 8.86
N PRO A 436 4.45 -10.99 7.89
CA PRO A 436 4.52 -12.39 7.45
C PRO A 436 5.79 -12.75 6.67
N ILE A 437 6.54 -11.76 6.21
CA ILE A 437 7.81 -11.98 5.50
C ILE A 437 9.05 -11.76 6.38
N ALA A 438 8.86 -11.30 7.60
CA ALA A 438 9.96 -11.14 8.55
C ALA A 438 10.21 -12.47 9.33
N PRO A 439 11.45 -12.83 9.59
CA PRO A 439 12.71 -12.10 9.35
C PRO A 439 13.48 -12.53 8.09
N LEU A 440 12.91 -12.36 6.91
CA LEU A 440 13.60 -12.64 5.64
C LEU A 440 14.94 -11.90 5.59
N SER A 441 16.01 -12.58 5.22
CA SER A 441 17.32 -11.96 5.04
C SER A 441 17.34 -11.16 3.74
N LEU A 442 17.86 -9.92 3.80
CA LEU A 442 17.80 -8.96 2.69
C LEU A 442 19.04 -8.04 2.65
N THR A 443 19.32 -7.48 1.50
CA THR A 443 20.33 -6.42 1.33
C THR A 443 19.79 -5.08 1.80
N GLY A 444 18.59 -4.69 1.36
CA GLY A 444 18.01 -3.39 1.65
C GLY A 444 16.58 -3.24 1.13
N ALA A 445 16.10 -1.99 1.14
CA ALA A 445 14.79 -1.63 0.62
C ALA A 445 14.88 -0.44 -0.33
N ILE A 446 13.99 -0.42 -1.32
CA ILE A 446 13.69 0.75 -2.16
C ILE A 446 12.25 1.18 -1.90
N TRP A 447 12.04 2.50 -1.82
CA TRP A 447 10.80 3.11 -1.41
C TRP A 447 10.32 4.17 -2.39
N TYR A 448 9.10 4.01 -2.93
CA TYR A 448 8.48 5.00 -3.80
C TYR A 448 7.08 5.34 -3.28
N GLN A 449 7.00 6.40 -2.50
CA GLN A 449 5.79 6.89 -1.84
C GLN A 449 5.99 8.37 -1.45
N GLY A 450 4.92 9.10 -1.27
CA GLY A 450 4.92 10.48 -0.81
C GLY A 450 3.60 11.16 -1.11
N GLU A 451 2.95 10.78 -2.21
CA GLU A 451 1.75 11.40 -2.76
C GLU A 451 0.61 11.49 -1.72
N SER A 452 0.39 10.44 -0.97
CA SER A 452 -0.66 10.40 0.08
C SER A 452 -0.29 11.15 1.37
N ASN A 453 0.93 11.68 1.47
CA ASN A 453 1.40 12.46 2.61
C ASN A 453 1.75 13.91 2.25
N THR A 454 1.54 14.36 0.99
CA THR A 454 1.96 15.70 0.53
C THR A 454 1.35 16.82 1.37
N GLU A 455 0.08 16.70 1.77
CA GLU A 455 -0.58 17.71 2.62
C GLU A 455 -0.03 17.76 4.06
N ARG A 456 0.88 16.84 4.39
CA ARG A 456 1.54 16.71 5.70
C ARG A 456 3.06 16.48 5.54
N ALA A 457 3.66 17.14 4.56
CA ALA A 457 5.06 16.97 4.21
C ALA A 457 6.03 17.27 5.39
N HIS A 458 5.71 18.27 6.22
CA HIS A 458 6.49 18.56 7.41
C HIS A 458 6.44 17.41 8.44
N GLN A 459 5.28 16.76 8.64
CA GLN A 459 5.15 15.55 9.48
C GLN A 459 5.97 14.38 8.92
N TYR A 460 6.04 14.25 7.60
CA TYR A 460 6.77 13.17 6.92
C TYR A 460 8.26 13.15 7.28
N ARG A 461 8.88 14.30 7.60
CA ARG A 461 10.26 14.39 8.06
C ARG A 461 10.54 13.58 9.33
N ARG A 462 9.53 13.35 10.16
CA ARG A 462 9.61 12.52 11.38
C ARG A 462 9.06 11.11 11.16
N LEU A 463 8.01 11.00 10.36
CA LEU A 463 7.30 9.75 10.09
C LEU A 463 8.18 8.73 9.36
N LEU A 464 8.79 9.11 8.24
CA LEU A 464 9.55 8.14 7.43
C LEU A 464 10.80 7.63 8.15
N PRO A 465 11.60 8.44 8.87
CA PRO A 465 12.67 7.91 9.71
C PRO A 465 12.20 6.93 10.78
N ALA A 466 11.06 7.20 11.43
CA ALA A 466 10.48 6.26 12.42
C ALA A 466 10.06 4.93 11.77
N MET A 467 9.48 4.97 10.58
CA MET A 467 9.13 3.76 9.81
C MET A 467 10.38 2.98 9.38
N ILE A 468 11.43 3.65 8.91
CA ILE A 468 12.69 3.00 8.53
C ILE A 468 13.32 2.28 9.75
N ALA A 469 13.34 2.93 10.90
CA ALA A 469 13.83 2.33 12.15
C ALA A 469 12.98 1.11 12.57
N ASP A 470 11.65 1.18 12.45
CA ASP A 470 10.73 0.06 12.71
C ASP A 470 11.02 -1.13 11.79
N TRP A 471 11.28 -0.89 10.51
CA TRP A 471 11.62 -1.96 9.57
C TRP A 471 12.97 -2.59 9.89
N ARG A 472 13.99 -1.78 10.19
CA ARG A 472 15.31 -2.27 10.62
C ARG A 472 15.21 -3.16 11.86
N GLN A 473 14.38 -2.75 12.81
CA GLN A 473 14.06 -3.57 13.99
C GLN A 473 13.28 -4.84 13.63
N LEU A 474 12.25 -4.74 12.77
CA LEU A 474 11.42 -5.88 12.36
C LEU A 474 12.25 -7.00 11.72
N PHE A 475 13.17 -6.63 10.82
CA PHE A 475 14.01 -7.60 10.11
C PHE A 475 15.25 -8.03 10.92
N GLY A 476 15.67 -7.24 11.91
CA GLY A 476 16.76 -7.59 12.84
C GLY A 476 18.13 -7.75 12.18
N GLN A 477 18.44 -6.93 11.16
CA GLN A 477 19.67 -7.03 10.37
C GLN A 477 20.51 -5.74 10.37
N GLY A 478 20.35 -4.91 11.42
CA GLY A 478 21.05 -3.64 11.54
C GLY A 478 20.53 -2.56 10.57
N ASP A 479 21.35 -1.57 10.31
CA ASP A 479 21.01 -0.42 9.49
C ASP A 479 21.17 -0.71 8.00
N PHE A 480 20.35 -1.61 7.48
CA PHE A 480 20.37 -1.94 6.07
C PHE A 480 20.00 -0.73 5.17
N PRO A 481 20.49 -0.68 3.92
CA PRO A 481 20.21 0.39 2.96
C PRO A 481 18.71 0.64 2.74
N PHE A 482 18.32 1.92 2.70
CA PHE A 482 16.95 2.33 2.42
C PHE A 482 16.95 3.49 1.42
N TYR A 483 16.62 3.22 0.16
CA TYR A 483 16.73 4.21 -0.91
C TYR A 483 15.36 4.71 -1.34
N ILE A 484 15.25 6.02 -1.53
CA ILE A 484 13.99 6.73 -1.73
C ILE A 484 13.92 7.25 -3.17
N VAL A 485 12.79 7.07 -3.84
CA VAL A 485 12.46 7.80 -5.05
C VAL A 485 11.82 9.12 -4.66
N GLY A 486 12.41 10.22 -5.10
CA GLY A 486 11.85 11.56 -4.92
C GLY A 486 10.55 11.72 -5.73
N MET A 487 9.67 12.60 -5.27
CA MET A 487 8.40 12.88 -5.96
C MET A 487 8.64 13.45 -7.35
N PRO A 488 8.07 12.87 -8.43
CA PRO A 488 8.17 13.41 -9.78
C PRO A 488 7.40 14.74 -9.91
N ALA A 489 7.56 15.44 -11.02
CA ALA A 489 6.75 16.61 -11.35
C ALA A 489 5.29 16.20 -11.60
N PHE A 490 4.34 17.01 -11.13
CA PHE A 490 2.90 16.77 -11.27
C PHE A 490 2.12 18.07 -11.18
N LYS A 491 0.88 18.12 -11.70
CA LYS A 491 0.04 19.32 -11.87
C LYS A 491 0.57 20.29 -12.93
N HIS A 492 -0.19 21.31 -13.22
CA HIS A 492 0.25 22.37 -14.11
C HIS A 492 1.28 23.28 -13.43
N ARG A 493 2.21 23.78 -14.24
CA ARG A 493 3.25 24.71 -13.77
C ARG A 493 2.63 26.06 -13.42
N SER A 494 3.09 26.65 -12.32
CA SER A 494 2.75 28.01 -11.95
C SER A 494 3.59 29.02 -12.71
N GLU A 495 2.97 30.12 -13.14
CA GLU A 495 3.65 31.25 -13.79
C GLU A 495 4.35 32.17 -12.76
N VAL A 496 4.00 32.08 -11.50
CA VAL A 496 4.57 32.86 -10.41
C VAL A 496 5.17 31.91 -9.34
N PRO A 497 6.14 32.37 -8.53
CA PRO A 497 6.60 31.59 -7.38
C PRO A 497 5.42 31.33 -6.42
N VAL A 498 5.35 30.09 -5.92
CA VAL A 498 4.24 29.63 -5.05
C VAL A 498 4.77 28.91 -3.83
N GLU A 499 3.94 28.80 -2.82
CA GLU A 499 4.09 27.81 -1.76
C GLU A 499 3.37 26.51 -2.18
N ASP A 500 4.03 25.38 -2.05
CA ASP A 500 3.51 24.12 -2.60
C ASP A 500 3.87 22.91 -1.73
N SER A 501 2.87 22.17 -1.31
CA SER A 501 3.04 20.97 -0.47
C SER A 501 3.82 19.85 -1.17
N TRP A 502 3.80 19.82 -2.50
CA TRP A 502 4.58 18.87 -3.30
C TRP A 502 6.09 19.19 -3.28
N ALA A 503 6.43 20.48 -3.33
CA ALA A 503 7.80 20.93 -3.15
C ALA A 503 8.31 20.65 -1.74
N GLU A 504 7.49 20.90 -0.70
CA GLU A 504 7.83 20.57 0.68
C GLU A 504 8.02 19.05 0.89
N MET A 505 7.27 18.20 0.19
CA MET A 505 7.47 16.75 0.24
C MET A 505 8.83 16.34 -0.34
N ARG A 506 9.24 16.93 -1.47
CA ARG A 506 10.59 16.69 -2.03
C ARG A 506 11.69 17.13 -1.08
N GLU A 507 11.52 18.28 -0.44
CA GLU A 507 12.43 18.75 0.60
C GLU A 507 12.50 17.77 1.78
N ALA A 508 11.34 17.28 2.24
CA ALA A 508 11.28 16.28 3.31
C ALA A 508 12.01 14.99 2.92
N GLN A 509 11.83 14.49 1.69
CA GLN A 509 12.54 13.32 1.18
C GLN A 509 14.05 13.54 1.10
N SER A 510 14.49 14.71 0.62
CA SER A 510 15.92 15.09 0.58
C SER A 510 16.51 15.19 2.00
N PHE A 511 15.80 15.83 2.93
CA PHE A 511 16.21 15.91 4.33
C PHE A 511 16.40 14.51 4.94
N ILE A 512 15.44 13.61 4.72
CA ILE A 512 15.47 12.25 5.27
C ILE A 512 16.63 11.44 4.69
N ALA A 513 16.85 11.52 3.38
CA ALA A 513 17.96 10.82 2.73
C ALA A 513 19.33 11.24 3.25
N LYS A 514 19.47 12.50 3.71
CA LYS A 514 20.71 13.03 4.34
C LYS A 514 20.81 12.69 5.83
N ALA A 515 19.68 12.65 6.55
CA ALA A 515 19.65 12.47 7.99
C ALA A 515 19.68 11.01 8.45
N VAL A 516 19.14 10.08 7.65
CA VAL A 516 19.05 8.66 7.99
C VAL A 516 20.26 7.92 7.43
N PRO A 517 21.03 7.21 8.26
CA PRO A 517 22.19 6.44 7.79
C PRO A 517 21.81 5.41 6.71
N HIS A 518 22.72 5.22 5.74
CA HIS A 518 22.54 4.28 4.62
C HIS A 518 21.28 4.55 3.79
N SER A 519 20.92 5.83 3.65
CA SER A 519 19.81 6.28 2.81
C SER A 519 20.33 7.13 1.65
N CYS A 520 19.59 7.10 0.55
CA CYS A 520 19.91 7.85 -0.67
C CYS A 520 18.62 8.28 -1.36
N LEU A 521 18.65 9.39 -2.11
CA LEU A 521 17.53 9.93 -2.87
C LEU A 521 17.78 9.83 -4.37
N ALA A 522 16.93 9.09 -5.07
CA ALA A 522 16.82 9.16 -6.53
C ALA A 522 15.88 10.31 -6.91
N VAL A 523 16.44 11.46 -7.30
CA VAL A 523 15.67 12.64 -7.72
C VAL A 523 14.99 12.37 -9.05
N THR A 524 13.68 12.63 -9.17
CA THR A 524 12.87 12.34 -10.37
C THR A 524 12.01 13.53 -10.83
N ILE A 525 12.41 14.76 -10.52
CA ILE A 525 11.66 15.97 -10.93
C ILE A 525 11.57 16.16 -12.45
N ASP A 526 12.42 15.48 -13.22
CA ASP A 526 12.50 15.51 -14.67
C ASP A 526 11.68 14.41 -15.37
N THR A 527 10.94 13.59 -14.61
CA THR A 527 10.20 12.42 -15.14
C THR A 527 8.69 12.52 -14.94
N GLY A 528 8.17 13.69 -14.61
CA GLY A 528 6.76 13.91 -14.27
C GLY A 528 5.83 14.02 -15.47
N ASP A 529 4.55 14.11 -15.17
CA ASP A 529 3.47 14.36 -16.10
C ASP A 529 2.46 15.34 -15.44
N PRO A 530 2.09 16.48 -16.07
CA PRO A 530 1.20 17.45 -15.46
C PRO A 530 -0.20 16.91 -15.16
N ASP A 531 -0.69 15.98 -15.97
CA ASP A 531 -2.06 15.48 -15.93
C ASP A 531 -2.16 14.07 -15.30
N ASN A 532 -1.02 13.41 -15.07
CA ASN A 532 -1.00 12.05 -14.56
C ASN A 532 -0.05 11.91 -13.36
N ILE A 533 -0.61 11.65 -12.18
CA ILE A 533 0.15 11.39 -10.95
C ILE A 533 1.04 10.13 -11.06
N HIS A 534 0.80 9.29 -12.07
CA HIS A 534 1.56 8.08 -12.38
C HIS A 534 2.34 8.27 -13.68
N PRO A 535 3.46 9.03 -13.69
CA PRO A 535 4.26 9.20 -14.90
C PRO A 535 4.77 7.86 -15.42
N VAL A 536 4.75 7.68 -16.73
CA VAL A 536 5.18 6.44 -17.38
C VAL A 536 6.70 6.23 -17.36
N ASP A 537 7.47 7.30 -17.11
CA ASP A 537 8.93 7.25 -16.98
C ASP A 537 9.36 6.67 -15.64
N LYS A 538 9.45 5.34 -15.56
CA LYS A 538 9.92 4.61 -14.38
C LYS A 538 11.39 4.20 -14.46
N LYS A 539 11.97 4.25 -15.66
CA LYS A 539 13.35 3.81 -15.93
C LYS A 539 14.36 4.66 -15.17
N GLU A 540 14.26 5.96 -15.31
CA GLU A 540 15.19 6.90 -14.68
C GLU A 540 15.18 6.75 -13.16
N GLY A 541 14.00 6.66 -12.54
CA GLY A 541 13.86 6.45 -11.09
C GLY A 541 14.49 5.13 -10.66
N GLY A 542 14.24 4.04 -11.37
CA GLY A 542 14.83 2.73 -11.11
C GLY A 542 16.36 2.72 -11.26
N GLU A 543 16.88 3.25 -12.35
CA GLU A 543 18.33 3.30 -12.60
C GLU A 543 19.06 4.20 -11.59
N ARG A 544 18.48 5.37 -11.20
CA ARG A 544 19.03 6.25 -10.17
C ARG A 544 19.07 5.58 -8.78
N LEU A 545 18.05 4.78 -8.41
CA LEU A 545 18.15 3.91 -7.24
C LEU A 545 19.29 2.90 -7.38
N GLY A 546 19.51 2.36 -8.59
CA GLY A 546 20.64 1.49 -8.89
C GLY A 546 21.98 2.17 -8.68
N PHE A 547 22.14 3.43 -9.08
CA PHE A 547 23.34 4.22 -8.81
C PHE A 547 23.54 4.45 -7.32
N CYS A 548 22.48 4.76 -6.56
CA CYS A 548 22.54 4.82 -5.09
C CYS A 548 23.11 3.52 -4.51
N ALA A 549 22.57 2.37 -4.90
CA ALA A 549 23.03 1.10 -4.38
C ALA A 549 24.48 0.79 -4.78
N LEU A 550 24.85 1.05 -6.03
CA LEU A 550 26.22 0.84 -6.52
C LEU A 550 27.23 1.67 -5.76
N SER A 551 26.93 2.93 -5.50
CA SER A 551 27.82 3.82 -4.74
C SER A 551 27.84 3.50 -3.25
N GLU A 552 26.69 3.58 -2.59
CA GLU A 552 26.58 3.57 -1.13
C GLU A 552 26.74 2.16 -0.53
N HIS A 553 26.24 1.12 -1.19
CA HIS A 553 26.30 -0.24 -0.66
C HIS A 553 27.44 -1.06 -1.26
N PHE A 554 27.65 -0.96 -2.58
CA PHE A 554 28.67 -1.75 -3.25
C PHE A 554 30.02 -1.03 -3.39
N GLY A 555 30.14 0.24 -2.95
CA GLY A 555 31.38 1.02 -2.95
C GLY A 555 31.93 1.30 -4.36
N ARG A 556 31.08 1.31 -5.38
CA ARG A 556 31.48 1.61 -6.75
C ARG A 556 31.61 3.12 -6.95
N LYS A 557 32.62 3.56 -7.64
CA LYS A 557 32.82 4.98 -7.98
C LYS A 557 31.93 5.35 -9.17
N VAL A 558 30.65 5.58 -8.91
CA VAL A 558 29.66 6.04 -9.90
C VAL A 558 28.95 7.29 -9.36
N PRO A 559 28.67 8.30 -10.21
CA PRO A 559 27.79 9.39 -9.82
C PRO A 559 26.42 8.85 -9.48
N TYR A 560 25.86 9.20 -8.31
CA TYR A 560 24.60 8.69 -7.82
C TYR A 560 23.62 9.79 -7.41
N SER A 561 24.12 11.04 -7.26
CA SER A 561 23.32 12.23 -6.98
C SER A 561 23.56 13.29 -8.05
N GLY A 562 22.53 14.09 -8.33
CA GLY A 562 22.70 15.35 -9.04
C GLY A 562 23.24 16.45 -8.13
N PRO A 563 23.38 17.69 -8.64
CA PRO A 563 23.89 18.82 -7.86
C PRO A 563 23.09 19.01 -6.57
N ASP A 564 23.79 19.11 -5.45
CA ASP A 564 23.22 19.35 -4.13
C ASP A 564 23.80 20.63 -3.54
N LEU A 565 22.94 21.50 -2.99
CA LEU A 565 23.35 22.78 -2.40
C LEU A 565 24.17 22.53 -1.15
N GLU A 566 25.42 23.03 -1.14
CA GLU A 566 26.33 22.90 0.00
C GLU A 566 26.56 24.22 0.76
N LYS A 567 26.63 25.34 0.03
CA LYS A 567 26.93 26.65 0.63
C LYS A 567 26.20 27.78 -0.09
N VAL A 568 25.76 28.74 0.68
CA VAL A 568 25.13 29.99 0.21
C VAL A 568 26.04 31.17 0.56
N GLU A 569 26.35 32.03 -0.42
CA GLU A 569 27.12 33.23 -0.26
C GLU A 569 26.30 34.42 -0.75
N ARG A 570 26.05 35.39 0.13
CA ARG A 570 25.30 36.59 -0.20
C ARG A 570 26.24 37.66 -0.73
N LEU A 571 25.97 38.14 -1.95
CA LEU A 571 26.74 39.15 -2.64
C LEU A 571 25.90 40.46 -2.74
N PRO A 572 26.51 41.62 -3.00
CA PRO A 572 25.75 42.83 -3.33
C PRO A 572 24.89 42.56 -4.60
N GLY A 573 23.59 42.62 -4.42
CA GLY A 573 22.61 42.43 -5.54
C GLY A 573 22.40 41.00 -6.03
N ALA A 574 23.04 40.00 -5.43
CA ALA A 574 22.93 38.62 -5.87
C ALA A 574 23.16 37.59 -4.74
N VAL A 575 22.83 36.34 -4.98
CA VAL A 575 23.19 35.21 -4.13
C VAL A 575 23.99 34.21 -4.96
N LYS A 576 25.14 33.77 -4.46
CA LYS A 576 25.97 32.74 -5.05
C LYS A 576 25.76 31.41 -4.32
N LEU A 577 25.40 30.38 -5.08
CA LEU A 577 25.09 29.04 -4.61
C LEU A 577 26.20 28.09 -5.04
N HIS A 578 26.76 27.35 -4.09
CA HIS A 578 27.82 26.37 -4.31
C HIS A 578 27.24 24.97 -4.23
N PHE A 579 27.61 24.12 -5.17
CA PHE A 579 27.03 22.77 -5.30
C PHE A 579 28.10 21.69 -5.17
N GLY A 580 27.82 20.67 -4.36
CA GLY A 580 28.44 19.36 -4.40
C GLY A 580 27.79 18.46 -5.44
N HIS A 581 28.30 17.25 -5.61
CA HIS A 581 27.87 16.29 -6.62
C HIS A 581 27.81 16.86 -8.04
N ALA A 582 28.72 17.79 -8.33
CA ALA A 582 28.86 18.41 -9.65
C ALA A 582 29.77 17.59 -10.57
N ASP A 583 29.59 16.27 -10.60
CA ASP A 583 30.37 15.33 -11.39
C ASP A 583 30.34 15.71 -12.89
N GLY A 584 31.50 16.02 -13.45
CA GLY A 584 31.61 16.50 -14.83
C GLY A 584 31.17 17.96 -15.03
N GLY A 585 31.00 18.75 -13.94
CA GLY A 585 30.54 20.14 -13.95
C GLY A 585 29.02 20.30 -13.89
N LEU A 586 28.56 21.53 -13.62
CA LEU A 586 27.15 21.87 -13.71
C LEU A 586 26.72 22.04 -15.17
N VAL A 587 25.56 21.55 -15.52
CA VAL A 587 25.01 21.57 -16.87
C VAL A 587 23.59 22.15 -16.88
N VAL A 588 23.32 23.05 -17.83
CA VAL A 588 21.97 23.53 -18.09
C VAL A 588 21.31 22.65 -19.16
N LYS A 589 20.17 22.05 -18.84
CA LYS A 589 19.31 21.40 -19.84
C LYS A 589 18.17 22.37 -20.23
N GLY A 590 17.98 22.57 -21.53
CA GLY A 590 17.04 23.53 -22.07
C GLY A 590 17.74 24.84 -22.50
N GLU A 591 16.93 25.87 -22.79
CA GLU A 591 17.44 27.13 -23.36
C GLU A 591 18.20 27.99 -22.33
N LYS A 592 17.76 27.91 -21.05
CA LYS A 592 18.34 28.69 -19.97
C LYS A 592 18.18 28.00 -18.61
N LEU A 593 19.00 28.41 -17.67
CA LEU A 593 18.84 28.04 -16.27
C LEU A 593 17.60 28.76 -15.69
N ALA A 594 16.62 28.00 -15.23
CA ALA A 594 15.31 28.50 -14.79
C ALA A 594 14.91 27.92 -13.42
N GLU A 595 13.71 28.29 -12.96
CA GLU A 595 13.09 27.82 -11.72
C GLU A 595 13.77 28.29 -10.44
N PHE A 596 14.55 29.37 -10.53
CA PHE A 596 15.05 30.06 -9.35
C PHE A 596 14.12 31.20 -8.97
N SER A 597 13.85 31.34 -7.69
CA SER A 597 13.17 32.50 -7.14
C SER A 597 13.96 33.08 -5.95
N VAL A 598 13.88 34.37 -5.74
CA VAL A 598 14.55 35.09 -4.66
C VAL A 598 13.56 35.92 -3.86
N ALA A 599 13.88 36.10 -2.58
CA ALA A 599 13.15 37.00 -1.69
C ALA A 599 14.12 37.88 -0.90
N GLY A 600 13.66 39.10 -0.59
CA GLY A 600 14.33 40.05 0.30
C GLY A 600 13.75 40.03 1.72
N ASP A 601 13.88 41.14 2.43
CA ASP A 601 13.37 41.34 3.80
C ASP A 601 11.82 41.28 3.88
N ASP A 602 11.13 41.60 2.76
CA ASP A 602 9.68 41.60 2.66
C ASP A 602 9.08 40.19 2.55
N ARG A 603 9.95 39.17 2.41
CA ARG A 603 9.61 37.74 2.24
C ARG A 603 8.71 37.43 1.03
N LYS A 604 8.70 38.33 0.01
CA LYS A 604 7.98 38.08 -1.22
C LYS A 604 8.89 37.44 -2.24
N TRP A 605 8.39 36.39 -2.87
CA TRP A 605 9.11 35.63 -3.87
C TRP A 605 8.91 36.21 -5.27
N TYR A 606 10.01 36.37 -6.00
CA TYR A 606 10.04 36.80 -7.40
C TYR A 606 10.93 35.86 -8.20
N TRP A 607 10.54 35.58 -9.43
CA TRP A 607 11.42 34.85 -10.33
C TRP A 607 12.74 35.58 -10.50
N ALA A 608 13.82 34.80 -10.58
CA ALA A 608 15.17 35.28 -10.66
C ALA A 608 15.86 34.83 -11.94
N GLU A 609 16.81 35.64 -12.36
CA GLU A 609 17.79 35.28 -13.35
C GLU A 609 18.89 34.46 -12.68
N ALA A 610 19.31 33.36 -13.33
CA ALA A 610 20.36 32.49 -12.83
C ALA A 610 21.41 32.23 -13.92
N ARG A 611 22.67 32.24 -13.55
CA ARG A 611 23.78 31.94 -14.46
C ARG A 611 24.82 31.03 -13.81
N LEU A 612 25.41 30.16 -14.61
CA LEU A 612 26.52 29.31 -14.13
C LEU A 612 27.83 30.12 -14.04
N GLU A 613 28.59 29.82 -13.01
CA GLU A 613 29.97 30.27 -12.84
C GLU A 613 30.82 29.12 -12.27
N GLY A 614 31.38 28.29 -13.13
CA GLY A 614 31.98 27.01 -12.74
C GLY A 614 30.98 26.08 -12.08
N ASN A 615 31.31 25.56 -10.91
CA ASN A 615 30.39 24.73 -10.10
C ASN A 615 29.53 25.56 -9.14
N THR A 616 29.21 26.80 -9.51
CA THR A 616 28.34 27.68 -8.73
C THR A 616 27.26 28.28 -9.64
N VAL A 617 26.16 28.71 -9.01
CA VAL A 617 25.09 29.46 -9.67
C VAL A 617 24.97 30.82 -9.01
N ILE A 618 24.97 31.88 -9.78
CA ILE A 618 24.67 33.25 -9.32
C ILE A 618 23.23 33.56 -9.66
N VAL A 619 22.47 33.96 -8.65
CA VAL A 619 21.03 34.24 -8.75
C VAL A 619 20.76 35.70 -8.37
N SER A 620 20.02 36.42 -9.20
CA SER A 620 19.63 37.82 -8.97
C SER A 620 18.26 38.12 -9.57
N SER A 621 17.63 39.20 -9.13
CA SER A 621 16.37 39.67 -9.71
C SER A 621 16.29 41.20 -9.65
N PRO A 622 15.91 41.87 -10.73
CA PRO A 622 15.67 43.32 -10.69
C PRO A 622 14.58 43.73 -9.68
N SER A 623 13.62 42.84 -9.43
CA SER A 623 12.55 43.04 -8.46
C SER A 623 12.99 42.96 -7.01
N VAL A 624 14.20 42.41 -6.75
CA VAL A 624 14.74 42.23 -5.39
C VAL A 624 16.20 42.71 -5.39
N PRO A 625 16.47 44.04 -5.19
CA PRO A 625 17.83 44.58 -5.27
C PRO A 625 18.83 43.97 -4.25
N ASN A 626 18.33 43.46 -3.14
CA ASN A 626 19.10 42.80 -2.10
C ASN A 626 18.52 41.44 -1.76
N PRO A 627 18.71 40.42 -2.61
CA PRO A 627 18.15 39.09 -2.38
C PRO A 627 18.86 38.46 -1.16
N LYS A 628 18.06 37.84 -0.28
CA LYS A 628 18.53 37.15 0.92
C LYS A 628 18.36 35.65 0.84
N GLU A 629 17.20 35.22 0.31
CA GLU A 629 16.84 33.83 0.23
C GLU A 629 16.56 33.42 -1.20
N VAL A 630 16.84 32.15 -1.49
CA VAL A 630 16.70 31.53 -2.82
C VAL A 630 15.94 30.24 -2.68
N ARG A 631 15.04 29.98 -3.65
CA ARG A 631 14.46 28.66 -3.86
C ARG A 631 14.72 28.19 -5.29
N TYR A 632 14.90 26.90 -5.46
CA TYR A 632 15.05 26.25 -6.75
C TYR A 632 14.00 25.15 -6.92
N ALA A 633 13.32 25.14 -8.05
CA ALA A 633 12.29 24.13 -8.42
C ALA A 633 11.20 23.97 -7.34
N TRP A 634 10.80 25.09 -6.70
CA TRP A 634 9.85 25.11 -5.57
C TRP A 634 8.41 25.23 -6.03
N GLN A 635 7.93 24.22 -6.76
CA GLN A 635 6.52 24.06 -7.17
C GLN A 635 6.23 22.60 -7.52
N ALA A 636 4.97 22.22 -7.68
CA ALA A 636 4.57 20.85 -7.98
C ALA A 636 5.17 20.33 -9.30
N ASN A 637 5.23 21.17 -10.34
CA ASN A 637 5.74 20.80 -11.67
C ASN A 637 6.81 21.77 -12.17
N PRO A 638 8.02 21.76 -11.59
CA PRO A 638 9.09 22.63 -12.03
C PRO A 638 9.73 22.14 -13.33
N ALA A 639 10.30 23.08 -14.12
CA ALA A 639 11.22 22.69 -15.18
C ALA A 639 12.59 22.34 -14.58
N ALA A 640 12.96 21.07 -14.62
CA ALA A 640 14.30 20.65 -14.20
C ALA A 640 15.33 21.13 -15.23
N THR A 641 16.11 22.16 -14.91
CA THR A 641 17.10 22.75 -15.81
C THR A 641 18.51 22.64 -15.34
N LEU A 642 18.75 22.42 -14.03
CA LEU A 642 20.07 22.26 -13.44
C LEU A 642 20.41 20.77 -13.28
N PHE A 643 21.50 20.35 -13.91
CA PHE A 643 22.02 18.98 -13.89
C PHE A 643 23.52 18.99 -13.62
N ASN A 644 24.09 17.81 -13.35
CA ASN A 644 25.54 17.61 -13.44
C ASN A 644 25.92 16.97 -14.78
N GLY A 645 27.21 16.88 -15.06
CA GLY A 645 27.74 16.27 -16.29
C GLY A 645 27.44 14.78 -16.43
N ALA A 646 27.06 14.09 -15.36
CA ALA A 646 26.56 12.71 -15.39
C ALA A 646 25.07 12.62 -15.80
N GLY A 647 24.41 13.74 -16.01
CA GLY A 647 23.01 13.80 -16.45
C GLY A 647 21.99 13.66 -15.32
N LEU A 648 22.39 13.76 -14.05
CA LEU A 648 21.51 13.68 -12.89
C LEU A 648 20.98 15.08 -12.52
N PRO A 649 19.65 15.24 -12.26
CA PRO A 649 19.05 16.52 -11.94
C PRO A 649 19.37 16.97 -10.50
N ALA A 650 19.50 18.27 -10.33
CA ALA A 650 19.61 18.87 -8.99
C ALA A 650 18.34 18.63 -8.16
N SER A 651 18.53 18.36 -6.87
CA SER A 651 17.43 18.29 -5.93
C SER A 651 16.80 19.69 -5.74
N PRO A 652 15.47 19.83 -5.67
CA PRO A 652 14.85 21.08 -5.23
C PRO A 652 15.33 21.47 -3.84
N PHE A 653 15.48 22.77 -3.61
CA PHE A 653 15.92 23.29 -2.33
C PHE A 653 15.35 24.69 -2.01
N ARG A 654 15.45 25.07 -0.74
CA ARG A 654 15.30 26.44 -0.26
C ARG A 654 16.43 26.79 0.70
N THR A 655 16.76 28.07 0.76
CA THR A 655 17.74 28.59 1.72
C THR A 655 17.07 29.21 2.95
N ASP A 656 15.79 29.52 2.86
CA ASP A 656 14.98 30.05 3.93
C ASP A 656 14.60 29.00 4.97
N ASN A 657 14.29 29.44 6.18
CA ASN A 657 13.75 28.64 7.28
C ASN A 657 12.35 29.09 7.69
N TRP A 658 11.62 29.71 6.77
CA TRP A 658 10.27 30.19 7.07
C TRP A 658 9.29 29.04 7.25
N PRO A 659 8.19 29.27 8.01
CA PRO A 659 7.22 28.21 8.24
C PRO A 659 6.71 27.60 6.94
N ALA A 660 6.68 26.29 6.89
CA ALA A 660 6.13 25.54 5.77
C ALA A 660 4.60 25.58 5.79
N ILE A 661 3.94 25.52 4.62
CA ILE A 661 2.45 25.49 4.57
C ILE A 661 1.87 24.20 5.16
N THR A 662 2.66 23.14 5.23
CA THR A 662 2.25 21.87 5.85
C THR A 662 2.68 21.77 7.33
N GLU A 663 3.32 22.81 7.89
CA GLU A 663 3.73 22.81 9.29
C GLU A 663 2.51 22.77 10.21
N GLY A 664 2.55 21.89 11.22
CA GLY A 664 1.44 21.66 12.14
C GLY A 664 0.29 20.82 11.58
N ARG A 665 0.30 20.47 10.27
CA ARG A 665 -0.70 19.54 9.74
C ARG A 665 -0.35 18.11 10.12
N THR A 666 -1.33 17.40 10.67
CA THR A 666 -1.21 16.00 11.10
C THR A 666 -2.32 15.14 10.48
N SER A 667 -2.21 13.83 10.58
CA SER A 667 -3.34 12.93 10.29
C SER A 667 -4.42 13.14 11.34
N GLN A 668 -5.64 13.40 10.91
CA GLN A 668 -6.80 13.45 11.82
C GLN A 668 -7.24 12.05 12.22
#